data_b5c86a352cf05b03458f5a461d10d8f5
#
_entry.id   b5c86a352cf05b03458f5a461d10d8f5
#
_cell.length_a   1.000
_cell.length_b   1.000
_cell.length_c   1.000
_cell.angle_alpha   90.00
_cell.angle_beta   90.00
_cell.angle_gamma   90.00
#
_symmetry.space_group_name_H-M   'P 1'
#
loop_
_entity.id
_entity.type
_entity.pdbx_description
1 polymer ?
#
loop_
_entity_poly.entity_id
_entity_poly.type
_entity_poly.pdbx_seq_one_letter_code
_entity_poly.pdbx_strand_id
1 'polypeptide(L)'
;MMTYPKFYSLHYTLMLLVIAILPISVVNSEEKTTEINEFTKSYWSHLPLKAPSVPNVSDPQWAKNPIDAFIFSKLKDNGLEPNPSARKEELARRAYLNITGIAPTPEQVSSFVLDKSPDAWEKLVNKLLDTPQYGEKWARHWLDVVRYAESNGFERDSNKPHIWRYRDWVIDAYNDDKPYNRFIMEQLAGDELEDSDHESMIATGFYRLMQWDDEPVDRLQARYDVLDDILRVTTEGFLGMTVGCARCHDHKIDPIKQKDYYSFMAFFNGVTNNDKGRGVVVDLNQIGDPKKREEQQKARQDRITDLSNRIAAIEKIAKVRFAKKDATQNLEQQKDESSAIDDPVLVANHRKREQKWFYTTQKPADDWSAVGFRAKEAKWKLGIAPFGGSVPNEEGKTAWDTSDIWLQTSFQLTSIPKALRMQVYHDEDAEIYLNGQEIASTKGYVTKYVDVPLDQKALSALQTGRNVVSVHVHNKGGGQFFDLSLEATASQTTTFDIAKLIQDRGNEIFSEDQINTYNKFVNDLSKLKTPQTKGPLQAMVVKEFGTNAEQMHVHYRGNANVKGDPVEPSFPPILGGKKANIPAPKPGQKTTGRRTVLANWITEPSNPRTSRVAVNRVWQNHFGKGICASSSDFGYLGSEPSHPELLDWMATEFVKRGWSVKELQRMIMLSKTYQMSSRSQKDALAKDPQNNLVWRFNMRRMSAEEIRDNILSVTGQLNLKMGGESFYSKLDDAVLATSSTKGGKWGNSSPEERNRRAVYLKIKRSLKDPMLQGFDFADTDAPCPQRFTTTVPTQALNLLNSNFVNDKAAIFAKRLEDEVKGNISDRIKRGLEIVTSKPASPESIKIAEEMVKNLKNEHGLDDKAALQRFCLVALNMNEFIFVD
;
A
#
# COMPACT_ATOMS: atom_id res chain seq x y z
N MET A 1 -62.61 -21.02 38.76
CA MET A 1 -63.80 -21.52 38.05
C MET A 1 -64.23 -20.44 37.08
N MET A 2 -63.79 -20.56 35.81
CA MET A 2 -64.43 -19.91 34.64
C MET A 2 -64.04 -20.72 33.43
N THR A 3 -65.00 -21.32 32.77
CA THR A 3 -65.04 -22.26 31.71
C THR A 3 -64.80 -21.56 30.37
N TYR A 4 -63.83 -22.01 29.56
CA TYR A 4 -63.71 -21.64 28.15
C TYR A 4 -64.39 -22.70 27.27
N PRO A 5 -65.14 -22.31 26.22
CA PRO A 5 -65.81 -23.26 25.35
C PRO A 5 -64.83 -23.74 24.23
N LYS A 6 -64.95 -25.04 23.96
CA LYS A 6 -64.29 -25.70 22.84
C LYS A 6 -64.92 -25.26 21.51
N PHE A 7 -64.11 -24.57 20.67
CA PHE A 7 -64.36 -24.40 19.23
C PHE A 7 -63.04 -24.42 18.50
N TYR A 8 -62.46 -25.57 18.22
CA TYR A 8 -61.42 -25.81 17.23
C TYR A 8 -61.35 -27.27 16.84
N SER A 9 -62.22 -27.70 15.94
CA SER A 9 -62.12 -29.11 15.40
C SER A 9 -62.65 -29.25 13.98
N LEU A 10 -62.77 -28.20 13.18
CA LEU A 10 -63.23 -28.38 11.79
C LEU A 10 -62.33 -27.75 10.69
N HIS A 11 -61.24 -27.07 11.05
CA HIS A 11 -60.36 -26.49 10.06
C HIS A 11 -59.02 -27.26 9.83
N TYR A 12 -58.72 -28.22 10.68
CA TYR A 12 -57.48 -29.03 10.52
C TYR A 12 -57.66 -30.20 9.58
N THR A 13 -58.87 -30.65 9.32
CA THR A 13 -59.09 -31.83 8.42
C THR A 13 -59.11 -31.43 6.93
N LEU A 14 -59.37 -30.15 6.57
CA LEU A 14 -59.33 -29.70 5.20
C LEU A 14 -57.92 -29.24 4.74
N MET A 15 -57.03 -28.88 5.69
CA MET A 15 -55.67 -28.47 5.39
C MET A 15 -54.73 -29.68 5.19
N LEU A 16 -55.06 -30.84 5.70
CA LEU A 16 -54.34 -32.09 5.54
C LEU A 16 -54.66 -32.85 4.24
N LEU A 17 -55.78 -32.51 3.55
CA LEU A 17 -56.15 -33.15 2.29
C LEU A 17 -55.68 -32.38 1.06
N VAL A 18 -55.21 -31.14 1.17
CA VAL A 18 -54.63 -30.36 0.05
C VAL A 18 -53.13 -30.55 -0.07
N ILE A 19 -52.45 -31.08 0.95
CA ILE A 19 -51.00 -31.35 0.96
C ILE A 19 -50.68 -32.72 0.31
N ALA A 20 -51.68 -33.56 0.02
CA ALA A 20 -51.45 -34.91 -0.49
C ALA A 20 -51.53 -35.08 -2.01
N ILE A 21 -51.71 -33.99 -2.82
CA ILE A 21 -51.79 -34.09 -4.30
C ILE A 21 -50.92 -32.99 -4.97
N LEU A 22 -49.80 -32.62 -4.40
CA LEU A 22 -48.69 -32.05 -5.19
C LEU A 22 -47.72 -33.22 -5.39
N PRO A 23 -47.34 -33.53 -6.60
CA PRO A 23 -46.32 -34.55 -6.82
C PRO A 23 -45.05 -34.06 -6.15
N ILE A 24 -44.56 -34.76 -5.16
CA ILE A 24 -43.25 -34.65 -4.59
C ILE A 24 -42.26 -34.95 -5.71
N SER A 25 -41.98 -33.96 -6.54
CA SER A 25 -40.84 -33.95 -7.48
C SER A 25 -39.61 -33.18 -6.88
N VAL A 26 -39.50 -33.15 -5.55
CA VAL A 26 -38.37 -32.53 -4.83
C VAL A 26 -37.47 -33.57 -4.15
N VAL A 27 -37.43 -34.79 -4.68
CA VAL A 27 -36.44 -35.76 -4.17
C VAL A 27 -35.75 -36.38 -5.36
N ASN A 28 -34.67 -35.74 -5.81
CA ASN A 28 -33.56 -36.36 -6.53
C ASN A 28 -32.52 -35.35 -7.03
N SER A 29 -32.44 -34.08 -6.49
CA SER A 29 -31.42 -33.14 -6.91
C SER A 29 -30.10 -33.31 -6.13
N GLU A 30 -30.16 -33.73 -4.85
CA GLU A 30 -28.95 -33.86 -4.01
C GLU A 30 -28.03 -35.02 -4.45
N GLU A 31 -28.58 -36.17 -4.83
CA GLU A 31 -27.78 -37.30 -5.33
C GLU A 31 -27.15 -37.01 -6.71
N LYS A 32 -27.72 -36.13 -7.51
CA LYS A 32 -27.24 -35.83 -8.88
C LYS A 32 -26.05 -34.87 -8.91
N THR A 33 -25.88 -34.06 -7.91
CA THR A 33 -24.78 -33.03 -7.86
C THR A 33 -23.48 -33.61 -7.31
N THR A 34 -23.53 -34.66 -6.48
CA THR A 34 -22.36 -35.28 -5.85
C THR A 34 -21.59 -36.22 -6.76
N GLU A 35 -22.16 -36.59 -7.93
CA GLU A 35 -21.52 -37.47 -8.90
C GLU A 35 -21.16 -36.75 -10.20
N ILE A 36 -20.09 -37.19 -10.85
CA ILE A 36 -19.70 -36.68 -12.17
C ILE A 36 -20.58 -37.33 -13.23
N ASN A 37 -21.57 -36.59 -13.71
CA ASN A 37 -22.51 -36.97 -14.74
C ASN A 37 -22.71 -35.84 -15.74
N GLU A 38 -23.59 -36.00 -16.74
CA GLU A 38 -23.79 -34.95 -17.77
C GLU A 38 -24.36 -33.66 -17.16
N PHE A 39 -25.18 -33.74 -16.13
CA PHE A 39 -25.71 -32.57 -15.43
C PHE A 39 -24.59 -31.77 -14.75
N THR A 40 -23.73 -32.48 -13.98
CA THR A 40 -22.63 -31.82 -13.29
C THR A 40 -21.57 -31.25 -14.25
N LYS A 41 -21.28 -31.95 -15.35
CA LYS A 41 -20.38 -31.46 -16.40
C LYS A 41 -20.92 -30.24 -17.15
N SER A 42 -22.25 -30.12 -17.27
CA SER A 42 -22.91 -28.99 -17.94
C SER A 42 -23.03 -27.73 -17.08
N TYR A 43 -22.65 -27.79 -15.80
CA TYR A 43 -22.75 -26.66 -14.91
C TYR A 43 -21.81 -25.53 -15.36
N TRP A 44 -22.29 -24.29 -15.33
CA TRP A 44 -21.66 -23.14 -15.95
C TRP A 44 -20.16 -22.98 -15.62
N SER A 45 -19.77 -23.24 -14.36
CA SER A 45 -18.38 -23.06 -13.90
C SER A 45 -17.45 -24.23 -14.28
N HIS A 46 -17.98 -25.34 -14.73
CA HIS A 46 -17.22 -26.49 -15.21
C HIS A 46 -17.01 -26.48 -16.72
N LEU A 47 -17.83 -25.69 -17.44
CA LEU A 47 -17.74 -25.61 -18.90
C LEU A 47 -16.44 -24.91 -19.35
N PRO A 48 -15.80 -25.41 -20.41
CA PRO A 48 -14.67 -24.72 -21.01
C PRO A 48 -14.96 -23.26 -21.30
N LEU A 49 -13.99 -22.41 -21.11
CA LEU A 49 -14.09 -20.98 -21.41
C LEU A 49 -14.33 -20.79 -22.92
N LYS A 50 -15.39 -20.10 -23.27
CA LYS A 50 -15.73 -19.73 -24.65
C LYS A 50 -16.00 -18.23 -24.69
N ALA A 51 -15.45 -17.56 -25.72
CA ALA A 51 -15.78 -16.16 -25.97
C ALA A 51 -17.18 -16.06 -26.62
N PRO A 52 -18.21 -15.57 -25.93
CA PRO A 52 -19.51 -15.34 -26.56
C PRO A 52 -19.41 -14.14 -27.52
N SER A 53 -20.31 -14.11 -28.49
CA SER A 53 -20.46 -12.95 -29.37
C SER A 53 -20.99 -11.75 -28.58
N VAL A 54 -20.41 -10.57 -28.81
CA VAL A 54 -20.90 -9.33 -28.20
C VAL A 54 -22.30 -9.03 -28.76
N PRO A 55 -23.30 -8.75 -27.88
CA PRO A 55 -24.67 -8.42 -28.36
C PRO A 55 -24.67 -7.21 -29.27
N ASN A 56 -25.50 -7.29 -30.33
CA ASN A 56 -25.73 -6.15 -31.17
C ASN A 56 -26.83 -5.26 -30.57
N VAL A 57 -26.46 -4.08 -30.08
CA VAL A 57 -27.38 -3.15 -29.42
C VAL A 57 -27.69 -1.96 -30.32
N SER A 58 -28.94 -1.53 -30.30
CA SER A 58 -29.45 -0.46 -31.17
C SER A 58 -28.96 0.95 -30.79
N ASP A 59 -28.57 1.17 -29.54
CA ASP A 59 -28.04 2.45 -29.06
C ASP A 59 -26.56 2.58 -29.40
N PRO A 60 -26.15 3.48 -30.33
CA PRO A 60 -24.73 3.62 -30.70
C PRO A 60 -23.81 4.04 -29.54
N GLN A 61 -24.38 4.63 -28.50
CA GLN A 61 -23.60 5.03 -27.34
C GLN A 61 -23.27 3.84 -26.45
N TRP A 62 -24.11 2.81 -26.41
CA TRP A 62 -23.92 1.57 -25.63
C TRP A 62 -23.26 0.46 -26.45
N ALA A 63 -23.10 0.64 -27.74
CA ALA A 63 -22.46 -0.32 -28.64
C ALA A 63 -20.93 -0.22 -28.68
N LYS A 64 -20.34 0.85 -28.16
CA LYS A 64 -18.89 1.14 -28.30
C LYS A 64 -17.99 0.23 -27.43
N ASN A 65 -18.43 -0.12 -26.24
CA ASN A 65 -17.69 -0.98 -25.32
C ASN A 65 -18.46 -2.31 -25.17
N PRO A 66 -17.81 -3.46 -25.37
CA PRO A 66 -18.48 -4.77 -25.22
C PRO A 66 -19.16 -4.97 -23.87
N ILE A 67 -18.56 -4.52 -22.76
CA ILE A 67 -19.18 -4.59 -21.43
C ILE A 67 -20.55 -3.91 -21.45
N ASP A 68 -20.61 -2.72 -22.05
CA ASP A 68 -21.84 -1.92 -22.12
C ASP A 68 -22.91 -2.61 -22.96
N ALA A 69 -22.51 -3.28 -24.05
CA ALA A 69 -23.43 -4.03 -24.88
C ALA A 69 -24.10 -5.19 -24.13
N PHE A 70 -23.34 -5.97 -23.36
CA PHE A 70 -23.88 -7.04 -22.53
C PHE A 70 -24.82 -6.51 -21.44
N ILE A 71 -24.43 -5.45 -20.72
CA ILE A 71 -25.26 -4.85 -19.66
C ILE A 71 -26.54 -4.26 -20.26
N PHE A 72 -26.44 -3.49 -21.35
CA PHE A 72 -27.59 -2.86 -21.98
C PHE A 72 -28.60 -3.87 -22.53
N SER A 73 -28.13 -4.93 -23.21
CA SER A 73 -29.00 -6.01 -23.69
C SER A 73 -29.77 -6.62 -22.52
N LYS A 74 -29.07 -7.00 -21.44
CA LYS A 74 -29.70 -7.62 -20.27
C LYS A 74 -30.71 -6.71 -19.57
N LEU A 75 -30.44 -5.41 -19.49
CA LEU A 75 -31.37 -4.43 -18.94
C LEU A 75 -32.64 -4.34 -19.79
N LYS A 76 -32.49 -4.25 -21.12
CA LYS A 76 -33.63 -4.17 -22.06
C LYS A 76 -34.50 -5.41 -22.00
N ASP A 77 -33.91 -6.62 -21.94
CA ASP A 77 -34.63 -7.89 -21.77
C ASP A 77 -35.49 -7.93 -20.51
N ASN A 78 -35.11 -7.15 -19.47
CA ASN A 78 -35.85 -7.04 -18.22
C ASN A 78 -36.68 -5.74 -18.11
N GLY A 79 -36.81 -4.98 -19.19
CA GLY A 79 -37.59 -3.73 -19.21
C GLY A 79 -37.02 -2.66 -18.29
N LEU A 80 -35.71 -2.58 -18.17
CA LEU A 80 -34.98 -1.60 -17.37
C LEU A 80 -34.15 -0.69 -18.28
N GLU A 81 -33.98 0.54 -17.83
CA GLU A 81 -33.08 1.51 -18.45
C GLU A 81 -31.85 1.76 -17.57
N PRO A 82 -30.67 1.91 -18.17
CA PRO A 82 -29.48 2.27 -17.41
C PRO A 82 -29.58 3.72 -16.89
N ASN A 83 -28.97 3.98 -15.76
CA ASN A 83 -28.85 5.34 -15.23
C ASN A 83 -28.03 6.24 -16.17
N PRO A 84 -28.29 7.55 -16.18
CA PRO A 84 -27.44 8.53 -16.84
C PRO A 84 -26.03 8.53 -16.19
N SER A 85 -25.06 9.07 -16.90
CA SER A 85 -23.69 9.24 -16.38
C SER A 85 -23.69 10.08 -15.11
N ALA A 86 -22.83 9.73 -14.18
CA ALA A 86 -22.53 10.54 -13.01
C ALA A 86 -21.87 11.87 -13.41
N ARG A 87 -21.90 12.85 -12.52
CA ARG A 87 -21.21 14.11 -12.74
C ARG A 87 -19.70 13.92 -12.75
N LYS A 88 -18.96 14.80 -13.43
CA LYS A 88 -17.50 14.71 -13.51
C LYS A 88 -16.83 14.68 -12.13
N GLU A 89 -17.32 15.45 -11.16
CA GLU A 89 -16.81 15.49 -9.79
C GLU A 89 -16.99 14.14 -9.09
N GLU A 90 -18.17 13.51 -9.25
CA GLU A 90 -18.49 12.20 -8.70
C GLU A 90 -17.59 11.12 -9.36
N LEU A 91 -17.42 11.17 -10.69
CA LEU A 91 -16.54 10.26 -11.42
C LEU A 91 -15.07 10.40 -11.02
N ALA A 92 -14.57 11.63 -10.85
CA ALA A 92 -13.21 11.85 -10.38
C ALA A 92 -13.00 11.24 -9.00
N ARG A 93 -13.87 11.57 -8.03
CA ARG A 93 -13.78 11.04 -6.67
C ARG A 93 -13.85 9.50 -6.65
N ARG A 94 -14.78 8.92 -7.41
CA ARG A 94 -14.92 7.47 -7.57
C ARG A 94 -13.64 6.83 -8.11
N ALA A 95 -13.08 7.37 -9.18
CA ALA A 95 -11.86 6.84 -9.80
C ALA A 95 -10.67 6.86 -8.85
N TYR A 96 -10.42 8.01 -8.19
CA TYR A 96 -9.34 8.13 -7.21
C TYR A 96 -9.49 7.12 -6.06
N LEU A 97 -10.67 7.01 -5.47
CA LEU A 97 -10.91 6.08 -4.35
C LEU A 97 -10.88 4.62 -4.79
N ASN A 98 -11.37 4.28 -5.98
CA ASN A 98 -11.36 2.89 -6.45
C ASN A 98 -9.95 2.43 -6.86
N ILE A 99 -9.14 3.32 -7.43
CA ILE A 99 -7.81 2.96 -7.92
C ILE A 99 -6.74 3.15 -6.85
N THR A 100 -6.74 4.28 -6.14
CA THR A 100 -5.66 4.62 -5.20
C THR A 100 -6.07 4.48 -3.73
N GLY A 101 -7.36 4.47 -3.43
CA GLY A 101 -7.89 4.50 -2.07
C GLY A 101 -7.76 5.86 -1.38
N ILE A 102 -7.30 6.90 -2.09
CA ILE A 102 -7.11 8.26 -1.60
C ILE A 102 -8.03 9.18 -2.40
N ALA A 103 -8.82 10.01 -1.71
CA ALA A 103 -9.69 10.98 -2.37
C ALA A 103 -8.86 12.06 -3.10
N PRO A 104 -9.34 12.58 -4.24
CA PRO A 104 -8.67 13.66 -4.95
C PRO A 104 -8.75 14.96 -4.16
N THR A 105 -7.77 15.86 -4.37
CA THR A 105 -7.87 17.22 -3.90
C THR A 105 -8.89 18.02 -4.73
N PRO A 106 -9.44 19.14 -4.20
CA PRO A 106 -10.33 20.01 -4.97
C PRO A 106 -9.70 20.48 -6.30
N GLU A 107 -8.40 20.72 -6.31
CA GLU A 107 -7.64 21.16 -7.49
C GLU A 107 -7.56 20.05 -8.55
N GLN A 108 -7.34 18.79 -8.14
CA GLN A 108 -7.33 17.64 -9.04
C GLN A 108 -8.70 17.41 -9.67
N VAL A 109 -9.78 17.57 -8.91
CA VAL A 109 -11.15 17.51 -9.44
C VAL A 109 -11.39 18.64 -10.41
N SER A 110 -11.05 19.87 -10.05
CA SER A 110 -11.22 21.03 -10.90
C SER A 110 -10.47 20.90 -12.23
N SER A 111 -9.24 20.40 -12.19
CA SER A 111 -8.45 20.12 -13.40
C SER A 111 -9.17 19.15 -14.34
N PHE A 112 -9.72 18.05 -13.83
CA PHE A 112 -10.48 17.10 -14.64
C PHE A 112 -11.80 17.66 -15.15
N VAL A 113 -12.53 18.43 -14.35
CA VAL A 113 -13.82 19.06 -14.75
C VAL A 113 -13.61 20.07 -15.86
N LEU A 114 -12.53 20.85 -15.82
CA LEU A 114 -12.17 21.86 -16.80
C LEU A 114 -11.62 21.27 -18.09
N ASP A 115 -11.10 20.04 -18.05
CA ASP A 115 -10.64 19.35 -19.25
C ASP A 115 -11.83 19.01 -20.17
N LYS A 116 -11.85 19.64 -21.37
CA LYS A 116 -12.88 19.45 -22.38
C LYS A 116 -12.47 18.48 -23.48
N SER A 117 -11.29 17.87 -23.38
CA SER A 117 -10.84 16.88 -24.36
C SER A 117 -11.72 15.64 -24.33
N PRO A 118 -11.99 15.00 -25.49
CA PRO A 118 -12.87 13.83 -25.57
C PRO A 118 -12.29 12.62 -24.81
N ASP A 119 -11.01 12.59 -24.58
CA ASP A 119 -10.25 11.54 -23.89
C ASP A 119 -9.89 11.89 -22.43
N ALA A 120 -10.45 12.98 -21.86
CA ALA A 120 -10.17 13.43 -20.48
C ALA A 120 -10.36 12.31 -19.44
N TRP A 121 -11.42 11.50 -19.60
CA TRP A 121 -11.70 10.37 -18.72
C TRP A 121 -10.64 9.26 -18.85
N GLU A 122 -10.28 8.91 -20.06
CA GLU A 122 -9.24 7.89 -20.32
C GLU A 122 -7.87 8.33 -19.77
N LYS A 123 -7.50 9.61 -19.98
CA LYS A 123 -6.28 10.19 -19.40
C LYS A 123 -6.26 10.09 -17.89
N LEU A 124 -7.38 10.40 -17.21
CA LEU A 124 -7.49 10.29 -15.77
C LEU A 124 -7.31 8.84 -15.30
N VAL A 125 -7.99 7.88 -15.94
CA VAL A 125 -7.90 6.46 -15.60
C VAL A 125 -6.46 5.95 -15.78
N ASN A 126 -5.82 6.25 -16.90
CA ASN A 126 -4.44 5.84 -17.16
C ASN A 126 -3.47 6.43 -16.13
N LYS A 127 -3.60 7.72 -15.83
CA LYS A 127 -2.80 8.40 -14.82
C LYS A 127 -2.91 7.70 -13.45
N LEU A 128 -4.11 7.35 -13.04
CA LEU A 128 -4.33 6.70 -11.74
C LEU A 128 -3.77 5.28 -11.69
N LEU A 129 -3.93 4.50 -12.76
CA LEU A 129 -3.37 3.14 -12.86
C LEU A 129 -1.84 3.12 -12.83
N ASP A 130 -1.19 4.23 -13.22
CA ASP A 130 0.27 4.37 -13.20
C ASP A 130 0.80 4.91 -11.86
N THR A 131 -0.06 5.30 -10.93
CA THR A 131 0.39 5.76 -9.60
C THR A 131 0.81 4.60 -8.71
N PRO A 132 1.86 4.76 -7.87
CA PRO A 132 2.28 3.71 -6.93
C PRO A 132 1.19 3.33 -5.91
N GLN A 133 0.28 4.24 -5.62
CA GLN A 133 -0.85 4.05 -4.71
C GLN A 133 -1.87 3.02 -5.23
N TYR A 134 -1.85 2.76 -6.53
CA TYR A 134 -2.63 1.69 -7.15
C TYR A 134 -2.31 0.33 -6.51
N GLY A 135 -1.04 -0.07 -6.49
CA GLY A 135 -0.62 -1.34 -5.89
C GLY A 135 -0.95 -1.43 -4.41
N GLU A 136 -0.78 -0.33 -3.64
CA GLU A 136 -1.13 -0.28 -2.22
C GLU A 136 -2.61 -0.56 -1.97
N LYS A 137 -3.50 -0.02 -2.80
CA LYS A 137 -4.95 -0.25 -2.72
C LYS A 137 -5.32 -1.66 -3.16
N TRP A 138 -4.85 -2.09 -4.33
CA TRP A 138 -5.28 -3.36 -4.94
C TRP A 138 -4.64 -4.58 -4.28
N ALA A 139 -3.43 -4.46 -3.76
CA ALA A 139 -2.81 -5.48 -2.93
C ALA A 139 -3.66 -5.83 -1.71
N ARG A 140 -4.34 -4.83 -1.07
CA ARG A 140 -5.16 -5.11 0.12
C ARG A 140 -6.27 -6.11 -0.18
N HIS A 141 -6.89 -6.04 -1.36
CA HIS A 141 -7.92 -7.01 -1.76
C HIS A 141 -7.37 -8.45 -1.82
N TRP A 142 -6.16 -8.62 -2.36
CA TRP A 142 -5.52 -9.94 -2.38
C TRP A 142 -5.08 -10.39 -0.98
N LEU A 143 -4.54 -9.49 -0.17
CA LEU A 143 -4.10 -9.77 1.19
C LEU A 143 -5.26 -10.25 2.10
N ASP A 144 -6.50 -9.83 1.82
CA ASP A 144 -7.70 -10.34 2.50
C ASP A 144 -7.99 -11.80 2.10
N VAL A 145 -7.93 -12.10 0.81
CA VAL A 145 -8.16 -13.47 0.29
C VAL A 145 -7.17 -14.46 0.89
N VAL A 146 -5.91 -14.05 1.04
CA VAL A 146 -4.86 -14.92 1.60
C VAL A 146 -4.70 -14.76 3.11
N ARG A 147 -5.65 -14.15 3.83
CA ARG A 147 -5.67 -13.97 5.30
C ARG A 147 -4.36 -13.42 5.87
N TYR A 148 -3.78 -12.42 5.21
CA TYR A 148 -2.51 -11.83 5.61
C TYR A 148 -2.55 -11.29 7.04
N ALA A 149 -1.62 -11.77 7.85
CA ALA A 149 -1.28 -11.20 9.15
C ALA A 149 0.20 -11.44 9.44
N GLU A 150 0.74 -10.67 10.37
CA GLU A 150 2.16 -10.68 10.72
C GLU A 150 2.42 -11.39 12.05
N SER A 151 1.44 -12.17 12.53
CA SER A 151 1.54 -12.99 13.72
C SER A 151 0.85 -14.34 13.53
N ASN A 152 1.14 -15.29 14.41
CA ASN A 152 0.70 -16.68 14.29
C ASN A 152 -0.75 -16.93 14.74
N GLY A 153 -1.29 -16.08 15.63
CA GLY A 153 -2.54 -16.39 16.34
C GLY A 153 -2.31 -17.31 17.54
N PHE A 154 -3.39 -17.89 18.04
CA PHE A 154 -3.43 -18.70 19.27
C PHE A 154 -2.92 -17.95 20.50
N GLU A 155 -2.63 -18.63 21.62
CA GLU A 155 -2.32 -18.00 22.91
C GLU A 155 -1.03 -17.19 22.90
N ARG A 156 -0.04 -17.64 22.15
CA ARG A 156 1.28 -16.98 22.09
C ARG A 156 1.34 -15.88 21.06
N ASP A 157 0.57 -15.99 20.01
CA ASP A 157 0.50 -15.04 18.89
C ASP A 157 1.86 -14.44 18.50
N SER A 158 2.85 -15.31 18.35
CA SER A 158 4.21 -14.93 18.02
C SER A 158 4.30 -14.27 16.65
N ASN A 159 5.24 -13.33 16.48
CA ASN A 159 5.43 -12.64 15.21
C ASN A 159 5.91 -13.59 14.10
N LYS A 160 5.47 -13.32 12.87
CA LYS A 160 5.99 -13.90 11.63
C LYS A 160 7.14 -13.01 11.11
N PRO A 161 8.42 -13.39 11.34
CA PRO A 161 9.53 -12.51 10.97
C PRO A 161 9.59 -12.33 9.45
N HIS A 162 9.79 -11.09 9.01
CA HIS A 162 9.96 -10.72 7.59
C HIS A 162 8.79 -11.05 6.64
N ILE A 163 7.62 -11.46 7.15
CA ILE A 163 6.45 -11.75 6.31
C ILE A 163 5.91 -10.49 5.61
N TRP A 164 6.22 -9.30 6.11
CA TRP A 164 5.89 -8.03 5.47
C TRP A 164 6.46 -7.91 4.05
N ARG A 165 7.53 -8.64 3.72
CA ARG A 165 8.08 -8.69 2.35
C ARG A 165 7.10 -9.29 1.36
N TYR A 166 6.29 -10.28 1.79
CA TYR A 166 5.22 -10.81 0.94
C TYR A 166 4.17 -9.74 0.62
N ARG A 167 3.77 -8.90 1.61
CA ARG A 167 2.88 -7.76 1.37
C ARG A 167 3.48 -6.81 0.33
N ASP A 168 4.75 -6.45 0.49
CA ASP A 168 5.44 -5.55 -0.43
C ASP A 168 5.54 -6.16 -1.83
N TRP A 169 5.85 -7.46 -1.94
CA TRP A 169 5.83 -8.18 -3.20
C TRP A 169 4.45 -8.13 -3.89
N VAL A 170 3.36 -8.30 -3.14
CA VAL A 170 1.99 -8.18 -3.70
C VAL A 170 1.75 -6.76 -4.22
N ILE A 171 2.15 -5.72 -3.48
CA ILE A 171 2.03 -4.32 -3.90
C ILE A 171 2.80 -4.07 -5.20
N ASP A 172 4.05 -4.53 -5.26
CA ASP A 172 4.91 -4.35 -6.43
C ASP A 172 4.37 -5.15 -7.64
N ALA A 173 3.88 -6.37 -7.45
CA ALA A 173 3.27 -7.18 -8.50
C ALA A 173 2.07 -6.48 -9.16
N TYR A 174 1.21 -5.80 -8.39
CA TYR A 174 0.13 -4.98 -8.95
C TYR A 174 0.66 -3.73 -9.64
N ASN A 175 1.61 -3.02 -9.07
CA ASN A 175 2.18 -1.81 -9.66
C ASN A 175 2.87 -2.08 -11.00
N ASP A 176 3.59 -3.20 -11.10
CA ASP A 176 4.31 -3.61 -12.29
C ASP A 176 3.42 -4.35 -13.30
N ASP A 177 2.10 -4.48 -12.99
CA ASP A 177 1.13 -5.23 -13.79
C ASP A 177 1.63 -6.64 -14.13
N LYS A 178 2.20 -7.32 -13.11
CA LYS A 178 2.68 -8.70 -13.26
C LYS A 178 1.56 -9.57 -13.84
N PRO A 179 1.78 -10.29 -14.95
CA PRO A 179 0.77 -11.17 -15.51
C PRO A 179 0.18 -12.09 -14.44
N TYR A 180 -1.15 -12.16 -14.33
CA TYR A 180 -1.82 -12.84 -13.22
C TYR A 180 -1.50 -14.35 -13.15
N ASN A 181 -1.27 -15.00 -14.29
CA ASN A 181 -0.77 -16.37 -14.33
C ASN A 181 0.64 -16.47 -13.68
N ARG A 182 1.54 -15.52 -13.95
CA ARG A 182 2.87 -15.47 -13.31
C ARG A 182 2.76 -15.16 -11.82
N PHE A 183 1.85 -14.28 -11.41
CA PHE A 183 1.52 -13.99 -10.01
C PHE A 183 1.08 -15.24 -9.24
N ILE A 184 0.29 -16.13 -9.86
CA ILE A 184 -0.09 -17.42 -9.29
C ILE A 184 1.12 -18.36 -9.20
N MET A 185 1.88 -18.49 -10.29
CA MET A 185 3.01 -19.40 -10.37
C MET A 185 4.08 -19.09 -9.33
N GLU A 186 4.41 -17.81 -9.12
CA GLU A 186 5.41 -17.41 -8.13
C GLU A 186 4.95 -17.71 -6.69
N GLN A 187 3.67 -17.54 -6.38
CA GLN A 187 3.15 -17.87 -5.05
C GLN A 187 3.15 -19.38 -4.77
N LEU A 188 2.77 -20.20 -5.75
CA LEU A 188 2.65 -21.64 -5.57
C LEU A 188 3.97 -22.39 -5.72
N ALA A 189 4.85 -21.92 -6.60
CA ALA A 189 6.05 -22.65 -7.01
C ALA A 189 7.28 -21.75 -7.25
N GLY A 190 7.33 -20.55 -6.63
CA GLY A 190 8.37 -19.57 -6.90
C GLY A 190 9.81 -20.07 -6.68
N ASP A 191 10.00 -21.01 -5.74
CA ASP A 191 11.27 -21.67 -5.47
C ASP A 191 11.57 -22.84 -6.43
N GLU A 192 10.59 -23.32 -7.19
CA GLU A 192 10.71 -24.41 -8.16
C GLU A 192 10.89 -23.92 -9.60
N LEU A 193 10.71 -22.62 -9.87
CA LEU A 193 10.84 -22.05 -11.21
C LEU A 193 12.29 -22.08 -11.69
N GLU A 194 12.49 -22.28 -12.99
CA GLU A 194 13.83 -22.27 -13.60
C GLU A 194 14.51 -20.90 -13.54
N ASP A 195 13.71 -19.83 -13.56
CA ASP A 195 14.10 -18.43 -13.41
C ASP A 195 13.90 -17.90 -12.00
N SER A 196 13.86 -18.79 -10.99
CA SER A 196 13.65 -18.40 -9.59
C SER A 196 14.64 -17.33 -9.14
N ASP A 197 14.14 -16.29 -8.52
CA ASP A 197 14.87 -15.15 -8.00
C ASP A 197 14.39 -14.75 -6.59
N HIS A 198 14.85 -13.61 -6.08
CA HIS A 198 14.45 -13.13 -4.77
C HIS A 198 12.94 -12.85 -4.69
N GLU A 199 12.33 -12.30 -5.74
CA GLU A 199 10.91 -11.95 -5.76
C GLU A 199 10.03 -13.19 -5.78
N SER A 200 10.33 -14.15 -6.66
CA SER A 200 9.58 -15.41 -6.72
C SER A 200 9.73 -16.23 -5.43
N MET A 201 10.87 -16.14 -4.75
CA MET A 201 11.06 -16.72 -3.42
C MET A 201 10.20 -16.03 -2.36
N ILE A 202 10.15 -14.69 -2.33
CA ILE A 202 9.30 -13.91 -1.40
C ILE A 202 7.82 -14.24 -1.62
N ALA A 203 7.41 -14.40 -2.87
CA ALA A 203 6.04 -14.78 -3.24
C ALA A 203 5.58 -16.06 -2.53
N THR A 204 6.49 -17.02 -2.31
CA THR A 204 6.17 -18.26 -1.58
C THR A 204 5.86 -18.06 -0.10
N GLY A 205 5.99 -16.83 0.42
CA GLY A 205 5.45 -16.43 1.72
C GLY A 205 3.95 -16.73 1.86
N PHE A 206 3.22 -16.87 0.74
CA PHE A 206 1.86 -17.40 0.67
C PHE A 206 1.62 -18.61 1.56
N TYR A 207 2.57 -19.54 1.60
CA TYR A 207 2.52 -20.76 2.42
C TYR A 207 2.67 -20.53 3.92
N ARG A 208 2.98 -19.30 4.35
CA ARG A 208 3.27 -18.97 5.75
C ARG A 208 2.24 -18.04 6.38
N LEU A 209 1.15 -17.76 5.67
CA LEU A 209 0.11 -16.82 6.12
C LEU A 209 -0.94 -17.44 7.04
N MET A 210 -1.00 -18.79 7.16
CA MET A 210 -1.95 -19.46 8.04
C MET A 210 -1.74 -19.13 9.52
N GLN A 211 -2.74 -19.42 10.34
CA GLN A 211 -2.56 -19.53 11.78
C GLN A 211 -1.58 -20.66 12.11
N TRP A 212 -0.86 -20.53 13.19
CA TRP A 212 0.06 -21.55 13.66
C TRP A 212 0.09 -21.59 15.18
N ASP A 213 -0.22 -22.75 15.77
CA ASP A 213 -0.01 -23.03 17.18
C ASP A 213 1.47 -23.39 17.40
N ASP A 214 2.15 -22.67 18.29
CA ASP A 214 3.57 -22.90 18.60
C ASP A 214 3.76 -24.18 19.45
N GLU A 215 2.70 -24.70 20.06
CA GLU A 215 2.71 -25.90 20.93
C GLU A 215 1.50 -26.81 20.72
N PRO A 216 1.30 -27.34 19.50
CA PRO A 216 0.15 -28.19 19.21
C PRO A 216 0.22 -29.48 20.02
N VAL A 217 -0.92 -29.89 20.59
CA VAL A 217 -1.07 -31.14 21.35
C VAL A 217 -0.82 -32.34 20.42
N ASP A 218 -1.37 -32.35 19.22
CA ASP A 218 -1.15 -33.36 18.18
C ASP A 218 -0.40 -32.71 17.01
N ARG A 219 0.90 -32.98 16.93
CA ARG A 219 1.76 -32.43 15.86
C ARG A 219 1.46 -32.98 14.48
N LEU A 220 0.97 -34.23 14.39
CA LEU A 220 0.62 -34.83 13.12
C LEU A 220 -0.67 -34.18 12.60
N GLN A 221 -1.67 -34.03 13.44
CA GLN A 221 -2.92 -33.35 13.09
C GLN A 221 -2.64 -31.90 12.70
N ALA A 222 -1.84 -31.15 13.46
CA ALA A 222 -1.46 -29.77 13.16
C ALA A 222 -0.74 -29.63 11.79
N ARG A 223 0.08 -30.63 11.40
CA ARG A 223 0.66 -30.67 10.05
C ARG A 223 -0.42 -30.73 8.96
N TYR A 224 -1.41 -31.62 9.13
CA TYR A 224 -2.47 -31.76 8.13
C TYR A 224 -3.45 -30.58 8.17
N ASP A 225 -3.58 -29.87 9.29
CA ASP A 225 -4.33 -28.63 9.38
C ASP A 225 -3.66 -27.51 8.57
N VAL A 226 -2.31 -27.45 8.57
CA VAL A 226 -1.56 -26.55 7.70
C VAL A 226 -1.77 -26.88 6.21
N LEU A 227 -1.73 -28.16 5.84
CA LEU A 227 -1.96 -28.58 4.45
C LEU A 227 -3.41 -28.35 3.99
N ASP A 228 -4.39 -28.53 4.89
CA ASP A 228 -5.79 -28.19 4.66
C ASP A 228 -5.96 -26.69 4.38
N ASP A 229 -5.35 -25.85 5.21
CA ASP A 229 -5.41 -24.40 5.03
C ASP A 229 -4.76 -23.95 3.70
N ILE A 230 -3.59 -24.49 3.36
CA ILE A 230 -2.94 -24.22 2.07
C ILE A 230 -3.83 -24.65 0.90
N LEU A 231 -4.42 -25.83 0.97
CA LEU A 231 -5.32 -26.34 -0.07
C LEU A 231 -6.56 -25.45 -0.21
N ARG A 232 -7.22 -25.11 0.90
CA ARG A 232 -8.41 -24.27 0.90
C ARG A 232 -8.14 -22.90 0.32
N VAL A 233 -7.09 -22.21 0.78
CA VAL A 233 -6.77 -20.88 0.25
C VAL A 233 -6.38 -20.93 -1.24
N THR A 234 -5.75 -21.99 -1.69
CA THR A 234 -5.43 -22.21 -3.11
C THR A 234 -6.69 -22.41 -3.94
N THR A 235 -7.60 -23.27 -3.49
CA THR A 235 -8.82 -23.58 -4.25
C THR A 235 -9.84 -22.45 -4.21
N GLU A 236 -10.08 -21.85 -3.06
CA GLU A 236 -10.97 -20.69 -2.91
C GLU A 236 -10.37 -19.45 -3.59
N GLY A 237 -9.05 -19.25 -3.45
CA GLY A 237 -8.32 -18.09 -3.97
C GLY A 237 -8.19 -18.06 -5.48
N PHE A 238 -7.89 -19.17 -6.12
CA PHE A 238 -7.62 -19.22 -7.56
C PHE A 238 -8.70 -19.88 -8.39
N LEU A 239 -9.44 -20.83 -7.80
CA LEU A 239 -10.39 -21.66 -8.54
C LEU A 239 -11.87 -21.44 -8.15
N GLY A 240 -12.14 -20.67 -7.10
CA GLY A 240 -13.50 -20.50 -6.58
C GLY A 240 -14.12 -21.84 -6.20
N MET A 241 -13.35 -22.69 -5.51
CA MET A 241 -13.79 -24.01 -5.07
C MET A 241 -13.68 -24.15 -3.57
N THR A 242 -14.79 -24.50 -2.92
CA THR A 242 -14.85 -24.85 -1.51
C THR A 242 -14.68 -26.36 -1.35
N VAL A 243 -13.52 -26.80 -0.89
CA VAL A 243 -13.20 -28.25 -0.79
C VAL A 243 -13.17 -28.76 0.65
N GLY A 244 -13.29 -27.91 1.64
CA GLY A 244 -13.06 -28.23 3.06
C GLY A 244 -13.96 -29.34 3.61
N CYS A 245 -15.22 -29.48 3.14
CA CYS A 245 -16.13 -30.56 3.55
C CYS A 245 -15.58 -31.93 3.18
N ALA A 246 -14.85 -32.04 2.06
CA ALA A 246 -14.32 -33.31 1.57
C ALA A 246 -13.13 -33.84 2.39
N ARG A 247 -12.66 -33.09 3.39
CA ARG A 247 -11.67 -33.54 4.36
C ARG A 247 -12.16 -34.75 5.18
N CYS A 248 -13.43 -34.74 5.59
CA CYS A 248 -13.98 -35.75 6.52
C CYS A 248 -14.84 -36.81 5.83
N HIS A 249 -15.51 -36.49 4.74
CA HIS A 249 -16.42 -37.32 3.97
C HIS A 249 -16.52 -36.76 2.54
N ASP A 250 -17.11 -37.47 1.60
CA ASP A 250 -17.40 -36.94 0.27
C ASP A 250 -18.16 -35.61 0.38
N HIS A 251 -17.86 -34.62 -0.48
CA HIS A 251 -18.50 -33.33 -0.41
C HIS A 251 -20.02 -33.47 -0.52
N LYS A 252 -20.77 -32.80 0.34
CA LYS A 252 -22.22 -33.01 0.47
C LYS A 252 -22.99 -32.63 -0.82
N ILE A 253 -22.50 -31.63 -1.55
CA ILE A 253 -23.22 -31.02 -2.67
C ILE A 253 -22.42 -31.10 -3.97
N ASP A 254 -21.13 -30.67 -3.95
CA ASP A 254 -20.30 -30.68 -5.15
C ASP A 254 -19.69 -32.06 -5.43
N PRO A 255 -19.40 -32.43 -6.69
CA PRO A 255 -18.87 -33.71 -7.08
C PRO A 255 -17.38 -33.86 -6.77
N ILE A 256 -17.05 -33.74 -5.48
CA ILE A 256 -15.69 -33.83 -4.93
C ILE A 256 -15.67 -34.91 -3.87
N LYS A 257 -15.01 -36.03 -4.15
CA LYS A 257 -14.90 -37.13 -3.20
C LYS A 257 -13.80 -36.87 -2.18
N GLN A 258 -13.87 -37.48 -1.00
CA GLN A 258 -12.80 -37.39 0.00
C GLN A 258 -11.45 -37.81 -0.59
N LYS A 259 -11.42 -38.83 -1.44
CA LYS A 259 -10.22 -39.24 -2.17
C LYS A 259 -9.66 -38.13 -3.06
N ASP A 260 -10.49 -37.34 -3.75
CA ASP A 260 -10.08 -36.24 -4.63
C ASP A 260 -9.44 -35.12 -3.80
N TYR A 261 -10.00 -34.82 -2.63
CA TYR A 261 -9.46 -33.87 -1.69
C TYR A 261 -8.03 -34.20 -1.27
N TYR A 262 -7.79 -35.45 -0.81
CA TYR A 262 -6.45 -35.88 -0.40
C TYR A 262 -5.50 -36.03 -1.58
N SER A 263 -5.98 -36.42 -2.75
CA SER A 263 -5.18 -36.42 -3.98
C SER A 263 -4.74 -35.01 -4.40
N PHE A 264 -5.61 -34.02 -4.20
CA PHE A 264 -5.28 -32.64 -4.45
C PHE A 264 -4.33 -32.08 -3.37
N MET A 265 -4.52 -32.41 -2.10
CA MET A 265 -3.60 -32.07 -1.00
C MET A 265 -2.20 -32.68 -1.20
N ALA A 266 -2.09 -33.82 -1.87
CA ALA A 266 -0.81 -34.49 -2.13
C ALA A 266 0.20 -33.64 -2.92
N PHE A 267 -0.23 -32.62 -3.64
CA PHE A 267 0.68 -31.64 -4.26
C PHE A 267 1.50 -30.87 -3.23
N PHE A 268 0.97 -30.67 -2.02
CA PHE A 268 1.59 -29.89 -0.95
C PHE A 268 2.28 -30.76 0.11
N ASN A 269 2.23 -32.08 0.01
CA ASN A 269 2.70 -32.98 1.07
C ASN A 269 4.23 -32.88 1.33
N GLY A 270 5.01 -32.32 0.42
CA GLY A 270 6.42 -32.02 0.62
C GLY A 270 6.67 -30.78 1.50
N VAL A 271 5.70 -29.89 1.66
CA VAL A 271 5.88 -28.62 2.38
C VAL A 271 6.15 -28.84 3.87
N THR A 272 7.17 -28.14 4.40
CA THR A 272 7.52 -28.21 5.82
C THR A 272 6.57 -27.37 6.69
N ASN A 273 6.46 -27.72 7.95
CA ASN A 273 5.72 -26.95 8.95
C ASN A 273 6.36 -25.59 9.23
N ASN A 274 5.65 -24.72 9.93
CA ASN A 274 6.14 -23.38 10.29
C ASN A 274 7.17 -23.39 11.44
N ASP A 275 7.31 -24.46 12.19
CA ASP A 275 8.23 -24.76 13.29
C ASP A 275 8.96 -23.53 13.91
N LYS A 276 8.18 -22.66 14.59
CA LYS A 276 8.65 -21.42 15.26
C LYS A 276 9.50 -20.49 14.37
N GLY A 277 9.25 -20.51 13.07
CA GLY A 277 10.01 -19.74 12.05
C GLY A 277 11.41 -20.30 11.78
N ARG A 278 11.84 -21.36 12.46
CA ARG A 278 13.14 -22.00 12.20
C ARG A 278 13.11 -22.75 10.89
N GLY A 279 14.11 -22.48 10.05
CA GLY A 279 14.26 -23.14 8.75
C GLY A 279 13.36 -22.63 7.62
N VAL A 280 12.35 -21.78 7.89
CA VAL A 280 11.51 -21.13 6.88
C VAL A 280 11.88 -19.67 6.63
N VAL A 281 12.70 -19.07 7.49
CA VAL A 281 13.36 -17.79 7.24
C VAL A 281 14.69 -18.08 6.57
N VAL A 282 14.87 -17.54 5.37
CA VAL A 282 16.07 -17.75 4.57
C VAL A 282 16.74 -16.42 4.25
N ASP A 283 18.07 -16.46 4.14
CA ASP A 283 18.84 -15.35 3.60
C ASP A 283 18.81 -15.46 2.06
N LEU A 284 18.07 -14.60 1.43
CA LEU A 284 17.88 -14.58 -0.03
C LEU A 284 19.21 -14.34 -0.77
N ASN A 285 20.17 -13.68 -0.13
CA ASN A 285 21.51 -13.49 -0.74
C ASN A 285 22.25 -14.81 -0.97
N GLN A 286 21.82 -15.92 -0.35
CA GLN A 286 22.39 -17.24 -0.54
C GLN A 286 21.66 -18.07 -1.61
N ILE A 287 20.61 -17.53 -2.24
CA ILE A 287 19.78 -18.23 -3.21
C ILE A 287 20.20 -17.84 -4.64
N GLY A 288 20.24 -18.83 -5.55
CA GLY A 288 20.55 -18.64 -6.98
C GLY A 288 22.04 -18.78 -7.32
N ASP A 289 22.35 -18.69 -8.60
CA ASP A 289 23.72 -18.73 -9.11
C ASP A 289 24.48 -17.46 -8.72
N PRO A 290 25.66 -17.57 -8.06
CA PRO A 290 26.49 -16.42 -7.69
C PRO A 290 26.83 -15.50 -8.86
N LYS A 291 27.08 -16.04 -10.07
CA LYS A 291 27.39 -15.25 -11.27
C LYS A 291 26.18 -14.46 -11.76
N LYS A 292 25.00 -15.10 -11.82
CA LYS A 292 23.76 -14.41 -12.19
C LYS A 292 23.40 -13.30 -11.19
N ARG A 293 23.69 -13.52 -9.91
CA ARG A 293 23.48 -12.48 -8.87
C ARG A 293 24.38 -11.27 -9.07
N GLU A 294 25.66 -11.51 -9.37
CA GLU A 294 26.62 -10.44 -9.63
C GLU A 294 26.21 -9.63 -10.88
N GLU A 295 25.79 -10.32 -11.94
CA GLU A 295 25.26 -9.70 -13.15
C GLU A 295 23.98 -8.87 -12.88
N GLN A 296 23.04 -9.42 -12.10
CA GLN A 296 21.81 -8.72 -11.71
C GLN A 296 22.10 -7.51 -10.81
N GLN A 297 23.04 -7.65 -9.87
CA GLN A 297 23.45 -6.55 -8.99
C GLN A 297 24.14 -5.44 -9.78
N LYS A 298 24.97 -5.81 -10.76
CA LYS A 298 25.60 -4.87 -11.69
C LYS A 298 24.55 -4.17 -12.55
N ALA A 299 23.64 -4.92 -13.18
CA ALA A 299 22.55 -4.36 -13.99
C ALA A 299 21.65 -3.42 -13.16
N ARG A 300 21.37 -3.77 -11.91
CA ARG A 300 20.63 -2.92 -10.97
C ARG A 300 21.41 -1.63 -10.68
N GLN A 301 22.70 -1.72 -10.40
CA GLN A 301 23.53 -0.54 -10.13
C GLN A 301 23.65 0.36 -11.37
N ASP A 302 23.79 -0.24 -12.56
CA ASP A 302 23.81 0.50 -13.83
C ASP A 302 22.47 1.22 -14.06
N ARG A 303 21.35 0.57 -13.74
CA ARG A 303 20.01 1.17 -13.82
C ARG A 303 19.81 2.31 -12.83
N ILE A 304 20.28 2.17 -11.58
CA ILE A 304 20.28 3.24 -10.58
C ILE A 304 21.07 4.43 -11.10
N THR A 305 22.22 4.20 -11.70
CA THR A 305 23.09 5.26 -12.26
C THR A 305 22.41 5.96 -13.44
N ASP A 306 21.83 5.20 -14.38
CA ASP A 306 21.07 5.76 -15.52
C ASP A 306 19.90 6.63 -15.07
N LEU A 307 19.04 6.12 -14.20
CA LEU A 307 17.88 6.86 -13.68
C LEU A 307 18.29 8.10 -12.88
N SER A 308 19.35 8.01 -12.05
CA SER A 308 19.87 9.14 -11.30
C SER A 308 20.37 10.25 -12.22
N ASN A 309 21.04 9.88 -13.31
CA ASN A 309 21.54 10.83 -14.31
C ASN A 309 20.38 11.50 -15.08
N ARG A 310 19.34 10.74 -15.46
CA ARG A 310 18.15 11.30 -16.14
C ARG A 310 17.38 12.26 -15.24
N ILE A 311 17.17 11.90 -13.98
CA ILE A 311 16.54 12.78 -12.99
C ILE A 311 17.35 14.06 -12.82
N ALA A 312 18.66 13.95 -12.60
CA ALA A 312 19.55 15.11 -12.45
C ALA A 312 19.54 16.02 -13.69
N ALA A 313 19.43 15.46 -14.89
CA ALA A 313 19.31 16.24 -16.13
C ALA A 313 18.02 17.04 -16.17
N ILE A 314 16.87 16.44 -15.81
CA ILE A 314 15.57 17.13 -15.75
C ILE A 314 15.60 18.22 -14.67
N GLU A 315 16.13 17.92 -13.48
CA GLU A 315 16.27 18.87 -12.36
C GLU A 315 17.18 20.05 -12.72
N LYS A 316 18.24 19.79 -13.47
CA LYS A 316 19.11 20.86 -13.99
C LYS A 316 18.34 21.79 -14.94
N ILE A 317 17.53 21.24 -15.83
CA ILE A 317 16.67 22.03 -16.74
C ILE A 317 15.62 22.80 -15.93
N ALA A 318 15.00 22.16 -14.92
CA ALA A 318 14.01 22.80 -14.06
C ALA A 318 14.60 24.01 -13.32
N LYS A 319 15.79 23.87 -12.73
CA LYS A 319 16.51 24.97 -12.06
C LYS A 319 16.68 26.18 -12.98
N VAL A 320 17.13 25.94 -14.22
CA VAL A 320 17.33 27.03 -15.21
C VAL A 320 16.00 27.68 -15.60
N ARG A 321 14.96 26.88 -15.83
CA ARG A 321 13.63 27.38 -16.26
C ARG A 321 12.91 28.14 -15.16
N PHE A 322 12.94 27.67 -13.90
CA PHE A 322 12.40 28.42 -12.77
C PHE A 322 13.15 29.70 -12.51
N ALA A 323 14.50 29.67 -12.52
CA ALA A 323 15.30 30.84 -12.35
C ALA A 323 15.01 31.90 -13.42
N LYS A 324 14.85 31.50 -14.70
CA LYS A 324 14.48 32.41 -15.81
C LYS A 324 13.07 32.97 -15.64
N LYS A 325 12.10 32.18 -15.22
CA LYS A 325 10.71 32.61 -15.02
C LYS A 325 10.58 33.57 -13.83
N ASP A 326 11.20 33.21 -12.69
CA ASP A 326 11.18 34.03 -11.49
C ASP A 326 11.96 35.36 -11.71
N ALA A 327 13.05 35.36 -12.51
CA ALA A 327 13.73 36.56 -12.94
C ALA A 327 12.85 37.44 -13.84
N THR A 328 12.02 36.85 -14.69
CA THR A 328 11.07 37.58 -15.57
C THR A 328 9.95 38.24 -14.75
N GLN A 329 9.49 37.57 -13.68
CA GLN A 329 8.49 38.13 -12.76
C GLN A 329 9.09 39.24 -11.85
N ASN A 330 10.39 39.15 -11.52
CA ASN A 330 11.09 40.16 -10.72
C ASN A 330 11.57 41.38 -11.54
N LEU A 331 11.60 41.26 -12.87
CA LEU A 331 11.95 42.38 -13.76
C LEU A 331 10.86 43.47 -13.85
N GLU A 332 9.65 43.19 -13.34
CA GLU A 332 8.61 44.23 -13.17
C GLU A 332 8.66 44.97 -11.82
N GLN A 333 9.48 44.49 -10.88
CA GLN A 333 9.65 45.15 -9.57
C GLN A 333 11.08 45.09 -9.03
N GLN A 334 12.06 45.68 -9.63
CA GLN A 334 13.21 46.29 -8.94
C GLN A 334 14.41 46.52 -9.90
N LYS A 335 14.70 47.76 -10.20
CA LYS A 335 16.04 48.26 -10.41
C LYS A 335 16.61 48.53 -9.03
N ASP A 336 17.71 47.85 -8.65
CA ASP A 336 18.89 48.45 -8.09
C ASP A 336 19.88 47.44 -7.50
N GLU A 337 21.15 47.67 -7.90
CA GLU A 337 22.45 47.41 -7.28
C GLU A 337 22.89 45.96 -7.03
N SER A 338 23.78 45.50 -7.91
CA SER A 338 24.71 44.39 -7.71
C SER A 338 25.98 44.89 -6.99
N SER A 339 26.24 44.45 -5.76
CA SER A 339 27.59 44.46 -5.18
C SER A 339 28.18 43.03 -5.31
N ALA A 340 29.18 42.88 -6.18
CA ALA A 340 29.95 41.64 -6.32
C ALA A 340 30.81 41.42 -5.06
N ILE A 341 30.82 40.21 -4.53
CA ILE A 341 31.74 39.73 -3.49
C ILE A 341 32.98 39.18 -4.20
N ASP A 342 34.19 39.74 -3.95
CA ASP A 342 35.42 39.37 -4.66
C ASP A 342 35.87 37.91 -4.45
N ASP A 343 35.55 37.24 -3.34
CA ASP A 343 35.77 35.82 -3.09
C ASP A 343 34.65 35.24 -2.22
N PRO A 344 33.77 34.40 -2.77
CA PRO A 344 32.66 33.86 -2.02
C PRO A 344 33.09 32.79 -0.98
N VAL A 345 34.34 32.28 -1.05
CA VAL A 345 34.84 31.24 -0.14
C VAL A 345 35.54 31.87 1.05
N LEU A 346 34.84 32.05 2.17
CA LEU A 346 35.32 32.66 3.40
C LEU A 346 36.30 31.76 4.15
N VAL A 347 35.96 30.49 4.31
CA VAL A 347 36.83 29.43 4.81
C VAL A 347 36.74 28.27 3.83
N ALA A 348 37.89 27.75 3.37
CA ALA A 348 37.91 26.67 2.36
C ALA A 348 38.08 25.31 3.00
N ASN A 349 37.36 24.28 2.48
CA ASN A 349 37.79 22.90 2.66
C ASN A 349 38.94 22.54 1.72
N HIS A 350 39.62 21.43 1.97
CA HIS A 350 40.85 21.06 1.22
C HIS A 350 40.59 20.82 -0.29
N ARG A 351 39.34 20.51 -0.69
CA ARG A 351 38.94 20.32 -2.09
C ARG A 351 38.88 21.63 -2.88
N LYS A 352 38.73 22.76 -2.19
CA LYS A 352 38.64 24.12 -2.81
C LYS A 352 39.98 24.85 -2.82
N ARG A 353 40.64 24.90 -1.69
CA ARG A 353 42.00 25.42 -1.54
C ARG A 353 42.61 24.96 -0.23
N GLU A 354 43.94 25.03 -0.10
CA GLU A 354 44.63 24.75 1.14
C GLU A 354 44.22 25.77 2.22
N GLN A 355 43.71 25.26 3.37
CA GLN A 355 43.26 26.06 4.51
C GLN A 355 44.12 25.76 5.73
N LYS A 356 44.70 26.81 6.30
CA LYS A 356 45.51 26.72 7.53
C LYS A 356 44.65 27.05 8.75
N TRP A 357 44.81 26.26 9.78
CA TRP A 357 44.15 26.42 11.06
C TRP A 357 45.16 26.38 12.21
N PHE A 358 44.96 27.23 13.23
CA PHE A 358 45.58 26.97 14.52
C PHE A 358 44.82 25.91 15.25
N TYR A 359 45.52 24.99 15.97
CA TYR A 359 44.90 23.91 16.71
C TYR A 359 45.61 23.60 18.00
N THR A 360 44.86 23.04 18.95
CA THR A 360 45.36 22.43 20.18
C THR A 360 44.57 21.20 20.53
N THR A 361 45.21 20.23 21.20
CA THR A 361 44.58 19.03 21.77
C THR A 361 44.47 19.12 23.31
N GLN A 362 44.86 20.24 23.87
CA GLN A 362 44.69 20.57 25.30
C GLN A 362 43.49 21.50 25.43
N LYS A 363 42.62 21.23 26.45
CA LYS A 363 41.44 22.10 26.67
C LYS A 363 41.88 23.56 26.87
N PRO A 364 41.42 24.46 25.98
CA PRO A 364 41.77 25.89 26.07
C PRO A 364 40.96 26.62 27.15
N ALA A 365 41.28 27.91 27.36
CA ALA A 365 40.47 28.79 28.20
C ALA A 365 39.04 28.95 27.68
N ASP A 366 38.08 29.34 28.51
CA ASP A 366 36.65 29.39 28.15
C ASP A 366 36.31 30.40 27.03
N ASP A 367 37.17 31.40 26.84
CA ASP A 367 37.01 32.46 25.79
C ASP A 367 37.65 32.10 24.43
N TRP A 368 38.10 30.89 24.24
CA TRP A 368 38.87 30.41 23.08
C TRP A 368 38.17 30.61 21.73
N SER A 369 36.84 30.66 21.68
CA SER A 369 36.05 30.85 20.47
C SER A 369 35.77 32.33 20.15
N ALA A 370 36.05 33.26 21.06
CA ALA A 370 35.75 34.68 20.93
C ALA A 370 36.61 35.37 19.85
N VAL A 371 36.09 36.43 19.24
CA VAL A 371 36.78 37.19 18.19
C VAL A 371 38.09 37.84 18.67
N GLY A 372 38.16 38.12 19.96
CA GLY A 372 39.34 38.66 20.64
C GLY A 372 40.46 37.67 20.90
N PHE A 373 40.16 36.39 20.94
CA PHE A 373 41.16 35.36 21.23
C PHE A 373 42.19 35.26 20.08
N ARG A 374 43.42 35.01 20.45
CA ARG A 374 44.55 34.88 19.52
C ARG A 374 45.25 33.54 19.72
N ALA A 375 44.87 32.55 18.94
CA ALA A 375 45.42 31.20 19.00
C ALA A 375 46.96 31.16 18.88
N LYS A 376 47.52 32.07 18.06
CA LYS A 376 48.96 32.21 17.91
C LYS A 376 49.64 32.65 19.20
N GLU A 377 49.08 33.62 19.92
CA GLU A 377 49.61 34.14 21.20
C GLU A 377 49.44 33.09 22.31
N ALA A 378 48.36 32.26 22.22
CA ALA A 378 48.13 31.10 23.10
C ALA A 378 49.01 29.88 22.75
N LYS A 379 49.98 30.05 21.80
CA LYS A 379 50.93 29.02 21.37
C LYS A 379 50.27 27.76 20.78
N TRP A 380 49.12 27.90 20.14
CA TRP A 380 48.53 26.82 19.39
C TRP A 380 49.38 26.44 18.20
N LYS A 381 49.39 25.15 17.84
CA LYS A 381 50.11 24.64 16.67
C LYS A 381 49.42 25.12 15.39
N LEU A 382 50.15 25.26 14.28
CA LEU A 382 49.60 25.51 12.95
C LEU A 382 49.51 24.18 12.19
N GLY A 383 48.33 23.87 11.65
CA GLY A 383 48.07 22.70 10.83
C GLY A 383 47.35 23.06 9.54
N ILE A 384 47.29 22.12 8.62
CA ILE A 384 46.59 22.20 7.33
C ILE A 384 45.42 21.24 7.37
N ALA A 385 44.23 21.71 6.99
CA ALA A 385 43.02 20.83 6.86
C ALA A 385 43.18 19.90 5.65
N PRO A 386 42.60 18.67 5.70
CA PRO A 386 41.80 18.08 6.76
C PRO A 386 42.61 17.64 7.98
N PHE A 387 41.99 17.63 9.18
CA PHE A 387 42.58 17.11 10.39
C PHE A 387 42.10 15.65 10.66
N GLY A 388 43.04 14.79 11.07
CA GLY A 388 42.74 13.38 11.39
C GLY A 388 43.51 12.39 10.56
N GLY A 389 42.96 11.16 10.45
CA GLY A 389 43.51 10.03 9.68
C GLY A 389 42.82 9.86 8.31
N SER A 390 42.94 8.65 7.76
CA SER A 390 42.25 8.26 6.51
C SER A 390 40.81 7.88 6.83
N VAL A 391 39.86 8.43 6.05
CA VAL A 391 38.42 8.09 6.06
C VAL A 391 38.00 7.75 4.63
N PRO A 392 36.78 7.20 4.40
CA PRO A 392 36.34 6.88 3.04
C PRO A 392 36.47 8.08 2.07
N ASN A 393 37.29 7.90 1.03
CA ASN A 393 37.58 8.87 -0.04
C ASN A 393 38.35 10.15 0.35
N GLU A 394 38.90 10.22 1.57
CA GLU A 394 39.64 11.39 2.05
C GLU A 394 40.81 10.99 2.95
N GLU A 395 41.87 11.81 2.96
CA GLU A 395 43.07 11.63 3.78
C GLU A 395 43.39 12.91 4.56
N GLY A 396 43.59 12.76 5.87
CA GLY A 396 43.99 13.87 6.74
C GLY A 396 45.39 14.40 6.42
N LYS A 397 45.56 15.68 6.39
CA LYS A 397 46.89 16.35 6.20
C LYS A 397 47.58 16.67 7.52
N THR A 398 46.81 16.91 8.58
CA THR A 398 47.32 17.12 9.92
C THR A 398 46.85 16.04 10.84
N ALA A 399 47.75 15.20 11.32
CA ALA A 399 47.41 14.11 12.24
C ALA A 399 46.90 14.65 13.57
N TRP A 400 45.90 13.99 14.12
CA TRP A 400 45.29 14.20 15.41
C TRP A 400 44.94 12.85 16.01
N ASP A 401 45.34 12.56 17.25
CA ASP A 401 45.27 11.25 17.88
C ASP A 401 44.69 11.27 19.32
N THR A 402 44.12 12.43 19.73
CA THR A 402 43.47 12.60 21.05
C THR A 402 41.94 12.58 20.92
N SER A 403 41.20 12.45 22.06
CA SER A 403 39.74 12.51 22.05
C SER A 403 39.19 13.86 21.59
N ASP A 404 39.91 14.93 21.79
CA ASP A 404 39.44 16.28 21.54
C ASP A 404 40.48 17.10 20.75
N ILE A 405 39.96 17.92 19.84
CA ILE A 405 40.74 18.93 19.15
C ILE A 405 39.99 20.26 19.06
N TRP A 406 40.64 21.36 19.33
CA TRP A 406 40.12 22.72 19.15
C TRP A 406 40.87 23.36 17.99
N LEU A 407 40.09 23.91 17.06
CA LEU A 407 40.57 24.50 15.81
C LEU A 407 40.15 25.96 15.71
N GLN A 408 41.00 26.85 15.18
CA GLN A 408 40.65 28.24 14.93
C GLN A 408 41.27 28.74 13.64
N THR A 409 40.46 29.41 12.82
CA THR A 409 40.92 30.20 11.66
C THR A 409 40.21 31.54 11.60
N SER A 410 40.65 32.44 10.74
CA SER A 410 39.98 33.74 10.58
C SER A 410 39.99 34.21 9.13
N PHE A 411 39.00 35.03 8.79
CA PHE A 411 38.84 35.64 7.49
C PHE A 411 38.45 37.14 7.64
N GLN A 412 38.54 37.91 6.57
CA GLN A 412 38.16 39.32 6.54
C GLN A 412 36.92 39.51 5.69
N LEU A 413 36.02 40.40 6.13
CA LEU A 413 34.86 40.85 5.37
C LEU A 413 34.91 42.34 5.14
N THR A 414 34.72 42.77 3.91
CA THR A 414 34.51 44.17 3.51
C THR A 414 33.06 44.59 3.70
N SER A 415 32.11 43.64 3.53
CA SER A 415 30.69 43.82 3.79
C SER A 415 30.07 42.51 4.26
N ILE A 416 28.96 42.55 5.02
CA ILE A 416 28.25 41.37 5.52
C ILE A 416 27.46 40.77 4.35
N PRO A 417 27.65 39.47 4.02
CA PRO A 417 26.94 38.80 2.95
C PRO A 417 25.44 38.62 3.28
N LYS A 418 24.62 38.50 2.23
CA LYS A 418 23.16 38.27 2.39
C LYS A 418 22.82 36.88 2.90
N ALA A 419 23.69 35.90 2.64
CA ALA A 419 23.51 34.51 3.12
C ALA A 419 24.85 33.77 3.24
N LEU A 420 24.87 32.71 4.05
CA LEU A 420 26.00 31.80 4.23
C LEU A 420 25.64 30.38 3.87
N ARG A 421 26.61 29.64 3.36
CA ARG A 421 26.56 28.19 3.18
C ARG A 421 27.74 27.53 3.87
N MET A 422 27.49 26.42 4.58
CA MET A 422 28.56 25.68 5.23
C MET A 422 28.50 24.21 4.82
N GLN A 423 29.66 23.63 4.50
CA GLN A 423 29.83 22.21 4.27
C GLN A 423 30.84 21.67 5.27
N VAL A 424 30.52 20.53 5.84
CA VAL A 424 31.37 19.87 6.86
C VAL A 424 31.52 18.39 6.52
N TYR A 425 32.73 17.87 6.68
CA TYR A 425 33.01 16.46 6.82
C TYR A 425 33.58 16.23 8.21
N HIS A 426 32.88 15.46 9.04
CA HIS A 426 33.27 15.20 10.41
C HIS A 426 33.12 13.69 10.71
N ASP A 427 34.05 13.21 11.51
CA ASP A 427 33.98 11.88 12.12
C ASP A 427 33.93 12.13 13.62
N GLU A 428 32.78 11.83 14.24
CA GLU A 428 32.21 12.14 15.54
C GLU A 428 31.62 13.55 15.70
N ASP A 429 31.44 14.01 16.95
CA ASP A 429 30.70 15.24 17.25
C ASP A 429 31.54 16.49 16.97
N ALA A 430 30.94 17.53 16.39
CA ALA A 430 31.61 18.81 16.21
C ALA A 430 30.69 20.00 16.59
N GLU A 431 31.25 20.97 17.29
CA GLU A 431 30.63 22.24 17.66
C GLU A 431 31.36 23.39 16.93
N ILE A 432 30.63 24.22 16.20
CA ILE A 432 31.17 25.23 15.30
C ILE A 432 30.69 26.61 15.75
N TYR A 433 31.66 27.49 15.98
CA TYR A 433 31.46 28.86 16.49
C TYR A 433 31.90 29.88 15.46
N LEU A 434 31.16 30.97 15.35
CA LEU A 434 31.55 32.18 14.59
C LEU A 434 31.55 33.37 15.55
N ASN A 435 32.74 33.96 15.71
CA ASN A 435 32.96 35.11 16.62
C ASN A 435 32.49 34.84 18.09
N GLY A 436 32.60 33.59 18.54
CA GLY A 436 32.19 33.17 19.87
C GLY A 436 30.74 32.70 20.00
N GLN A 437 29.94 32.86 18.95
CA GLN A 437 28.57 32.37 18.93
C GLN A 437 28.50 30.99 18.26
N GLU A 438 27.91 30.03 18.90
CA GLU A 438 27.66 28.72 18.30
C GLU A 438 26.64 28.86 17.15
N ILE A 439 27.07 28.46 15.95
CA ILE A 439 26.28 28.54 14.71
C ILE A 439 25.83 27.18 14.21
N ALA A 440 26.48 26.12 14.65
CA ALA A 440 26.09 24.74 14.29
C ALA A 440 26.71 23.73 15.28
N SER A 441 26.02 22.61 15.46
CA SER A 441 26.52 21.42 16.15
C SER A 441 26.12 20.17 15.36
N THR A 442 27.07 19.25 15.17
CA THR A 442 26.86 17.98 14.48
C THR A 442 27.13 16.82 15.45
N LYS A 443 26.44 15.71 15.24
CA LYS A 443 26.53 14.49 16.05
C LYS A 443 26.85 13.27 15.19
N GLY A 444 27.71 12.38 15.73
CA GLY A 444 28.13 11.15 15.05
C GLY A 444 29.05 11.42 13.88
N TYR A 445 29.10 10.53 12.90
CA TYR A 445 30.00 10.64 11.73
C TYR A 445 29.25 10.74 10.42
N VAL A 446 29.91 11.31 9.41
CA VAL A 446 29.48 11.31 8.01
C VAL A 446 30.55 10.67 7.11
N THR A 447 30.17 10.18 5.95
CA THR A 447 31.09 9.54 4.99
C THR A 447 31.39 10.39 3.76
N LYS A 448 30.96 11.64 3.76
CA LYS A 448 31.14 12.65 2.71
C LYS A 448 30.83 14.03 3.27
N TYR A 449 31.23 15.09 2.53
CA TYR A 449 30.79 16.44 2.87
C TYR A 449 29.27 16.56 2.86
N VAL A 450 28.73 17.14 3.93
CA VAL A 450 27.30 17.44 4.09
C VAL A 450 27.09 18.95 4.24
N ASP A 451 25.99 19.44 3.65
CA ASP A 451 25.56 20.83 3.88
C ASP A 451 24.94 20.92 5.28
N VAL A 452 25.45 21.83 6.10
CA VAL A 452 24.91 22.13 7.42
C VAL A 452 24.07 23.39 7.34
N PRO A 453 22.76 23.32 7.67
CA PRO A 453 21.88 24.48 7.63
C PRO A 453 22.36 25.54 8.62
N LEU A 454 22.47 26.80 8.16
CA LEU A 454 22.76 27.96 8.99
C LEU A 454 21.51 28.83 9.12
N ASP A 455 21.19 29.21 10.34
CA ASP A 455 20.07 30.09 10.65
C ASP A 455 20.49 31.60 10.64
N GLN A 456 19.53 32.46 10.95
CA GLN A 456 19.78 33.91 11.03
C GLN A 456 20.83 34.31 12.08
N LYS A 457 21.11 33.42 13.07
CA LYS A 457 22.14 33.68 14.09
C LYS A 457 23.53 33.68 13.48
N ALA A 458 23.79 32.80 12.49
CA ALA A 458 25.09 32.77 11.81
C ALA A 458 25.37 34.06 11.05
N LEU A 459 24.36 34.67 10.42
CA LEU A 459 24.50 35.97 9.76
C LEU A 459 24.68 37.11 10.77
N SER A 460 23.94 37.08 11.88
CA SER A 460 24.06 38.11 12.91
C SER A 460 25.36 38.04 13.71
N ALA A 461 26.06 36.91 13.69
CA ALA A 461 27.37 36.73 14.28
C ALA A 461 28.51 37.35 13.44
N LEU A 462 28.28 37.65 12.15
CA LEU A 462 29.28 38.29 11.27
C LEU A 462 29.47 39.78 11.58
N GLN A 463 30.70 40.24 11.38
CA GLN A 463 31.04 41.65 11.45
C GLN A 463 31.94 42.05 10.27
N THR A 464 31.91 43.32 9.91
CA THR A 464 32.93 43.87 8.97
C THR A 464 34.31 43.82 9.62
N GLY A 465 35.34 43.52 8.82
CA GLY A 465 36.67 43.28 9.33
C GLY A 465 36.95 41.83 9.66
N ARG A 466 37.69 41.57 10.72
CA ARG A 466 38.15 40.22 11.09
C ARG A 466 37.03 39.41 11.73
N ASN A 467 36.77 38.25 11.17
CA ASN A 467 35.87 37.22 11.71
C ASN A 467 36.68 35.95 12.07
N VAL A 468 36.26 35.25 13.07
CA VAL A 468 36.93 34.05 13.60
C VAL A 468 35.96 32.85 13.56
N VAL A 469 36.38 31.79 12.89
CA VAL A 469 35.71 30.47 12.96
C VAL A 469 36.49 29.59 13.91
N SER A 470 35.82 29.10 14.93
CA SER A 470 36.37 28.16 15.93
C SER A 470 35.58 26.87 15.95
N VAL A 471 36.26 25.75 16.13
CA VAL A 471 35.63 24.43 16.12
C VAL A 471 36.20 23.59 17.24
N HIS A 472 35.32 22.91 17.98
CA HIS A 472 35.67 21.83 18.86
C HIS A 472 35.16 20.51 18.28
N VAL A 473 36.03 19.52 18.12
CA VAL A 473 35.67 18.19 17.67
C VAL A 473 35.98 17.18 18.77
N HIS A 474 34.99 16.37 19.11
CA HIS A 474 35.10 15.34 20.11
C HIS A 474 34.94 13.95 19.50
N ASN A 475 36.00 13.13 19.52
CA ASN A 475 36.01 11.75 19.05
C ASN A 475 35.65 10.79 20.20
N LYS A 476 34.64 9.95 20.00
CA LYS A 476 34.20 8.90 20.93
C LYS A 476 34.86 7.54 20.69
N GLY A 477 35.61 7.41 19.62
CA GLY A 477 36.32 6.20 19.21
C GLY A 477 36.12 5.87 17.73
N GLY A 478 37.05 5.16 17.10
CA GLY A 478 37.05 4.82 15.68
C GLY A 478 37.98 5.70 14.87
N GLY A 479 37.54 6.14 13.67
CA GLY A 479 38.25 7.08 12.83
C GLY A 479 38.22 8.50 13.40
N GLN A 480 39.06 9.38 12.86
CA GLN A 480 39.10 10.80 13.21
C GLN A 480 39.23 11.59 11.93
N PHE A 481 38.30 12.50 11.66
CA PHE A 481 38.41 13.38 10.51
C PHE A 481 37.58 14.64 10.68
N PHE A 482 38.14 15.77 10.32
CA PHE A 482 37.42 17.05 10.28
C PHE A 482 37.92 17.95 9.17
N ASP A 483 36.96 18.46 8.36
CA ASP A 483 37.19 19.54 7.41
C ASP A 483 35.92 20.36 7.21
N LEU A 484 36.05 21.65 6.86
CA LEU A 484 34.95 22.59 6.78
C LEU A 484 35.16 23.61 5.65
N SER A 485 34.07 24.00 4.93
CA SER A 485 34.02 25.23 4.19
C SER A 485 32.87 26.13 4.63
N LEU A 486 33.13 27.44 4.65
CA LEU A 486 32.15 28.51 4.86
C LEU A 486 32.19 29.47 3.66
N GLU A 487 31.04 29.69 3.04
CA GLU A 487 30.91 30.48 1.81
C GLU A 487 29.87 31.57 1.96
N ALA A 488 30.14 32.73 1.38
CA ALA A 488 29.18 33.80 1.21
C ALA A 488 28.33 33.53 -0.04
N THR A 489 27.00 33.69 0.05
CA THR A 489 26.11 33.52 -1.09
C THR A 489 25.23 34.75 -1.27
N ALA A 490 24.86 35.05 -2.53
CA ALA A 490 24.07 36.25 -2.87
C ALA A 490 22.60 36.16 -2.41
N SER A 491 22.13 34.96 -2.03
CA SER A 491 20.81 34.69 -1.53
C SER A 491 20.88 33.56 -0.49
N GLN A 492 19.99 33.53 0.49
CA GLN A 492 19.77 32.30 1.22
C GLN A 492 19.49 31.20 0.19
N THR A 493 20.41 30.27 0.00
CA THR A 493 20.09 28.97 -0.56
C THR A 493 19.28 28.24 0.50
N THR A 494 17.95 28.50 0.60
CA THR A 494 17.07 27.41 0.81
C THR A 494 17.54 26.35 -0.16
N THR A 495 17.95 25.20 0.29
CA THR A 495 18.05 24.01 -0.55
C THR A 495 16.64 23.90 -1.15
N PHE A 496 16.45 24.47 -2.35
CA PHE A 496 15.24 24.26 -3.11
C PHE A 496 15.22 22.76 -3.35
N ASP A 497 14.37 22.07 -2.64
CA ASP A 497 14.02 20.73 -3.00
C ASP A 497 13.39 20.83 -4.38
N ILE A 498 14.28 20.73 -5.40
CA ILE A 498 13.89 20.91 -6.80
C ILE A 498 12.85 19.86 -7.19
N ALA A 499 12.87 18.69 -6.54
CA ALA A 499 11.88 17.66 -6.71
C ALA A 499 10.51 18.15 -6.21
N LYS A 500 10.47 18.76 -5.02
CA LYS A 500 9.26 19.39 -4.47
C LYS A 500 8.77 20.54 -5.35
N LEU A 501 9.68 21.36 -5.83
CA LEU A 501 9.33 22.49 -6.72
C LEU A 501 8.75 22.02 -8.06
N ILE A 502 9.26 20.91 -8.61
CA ILE A 502 8.69 20.26 -9.81
C ILE A 502 7.30 19.69 -9.50
N GLN A 503 7.08 19.11 -8.32
CA GLN A 503 5.76 18.61 -7.91
C GLN A 503 4.74 19.73 -7.76
N ASP A 504 5.13 20.85 -7.12
CA ASP A 504 4.22 21.94 -6.78
C ASP A 504 3.96 22.89 -7.97
N ARG A 505 4.99 23.17 -8.78
CA ARG A 505 4.97 24.18 -9.83
C ARG A 505 5.45 23.68 -11.21
N GLY A 506 5.66 22.37 -11.37
CA GLY A 506 6.23 21.78 -12.59
C GLY A 506 5.45 22.15 -13.86
N ASN A 507 4.13 22.26 -13.78
CA ASN A 507 3.25 22.66 -14.89
C ASN A 507 3.55 24.06 -15.45
N GLU A 508 4.26 24.88 -14.70
CA GLU A 508 4.68 26.21 -15.14
C GLU A 508 5.82 26.18 -16.17
N ILE A 509 6.62 25.09 -16.19
CA ILE A 509 7.86 24.99 -16.95
C ILE A 509 8.00 23.73 -17.80
N PHE A 510 7.19 22.72 -17.55
CA PHE A 510 7.18 21.44 -18.25
C PHE A 510 5.78 21.07 -18.74
N SER A 511 5.71 20.29 -19.83
CA SER A 511 4.46 19.63 -20.21
C SER A 511 4.08 18.52 -19.24
N GLU A 512 2.82 18.14 -19.21
CA GLU A 512 2.31 17.05 -18.37
C GLU A 512 3.07 15.73 -18.63
N ASP A 513 3.40 15.41 -19.88
CA ASP A 513 4.20 14.23 -20.26
C ASP A 513 5.61 14.26 -19.68
N GLN A 514 6.24 15.45 -19.62
CA GLN A 514 7.56 15.62 -19.04
C GLN A 514 7.55 15.42 -17.52
N ILE A 515 6.49 15.90 -16.85
CA ILE A 515 6.30 15.69 -15.41
C ILE A 515 6.02 14.23 -15.11
N ASN A 516 5.16 13.57 -15.89
CA ASN A 516 4.88 12.15 -15.74
C ASN A 516 6.14 11.30 -15.95
N THR A 517 6.95 11.64 -16.94
CA THR A 517 8.25 10.98 -17.17
C THR A 517 9.22 11.18 -16.00
N TYR A 518 9.31 12.39 -15.46
CA TYR A 518 10.12 12.68 -14.27
C TYR A 518 9.65 11.88 -13.06
N ASN A 519 8.36 11.89 -12.76
CA ASN A 519 7.77 11.15 -11.66
C ASN A 519 7.97 9.64 -11.80
N LYS A 520 7.85 9.11 -13.02
CA LYS A 520 8.18 7.71 -13.31
C LYS A 520 9.64 7.39 -12.99
N PHE A 521 10.59 8.22 -13.42
CA PHE A 521 12.01 8.00 -13.12
C PHE A 521 12.31 8.09 -11.62
N VAL A 522 11.70 9.04 -10.89
CA VAL A 522 11.84 9.18 -9.44
C VAL A 522 11.27 7.94 -8.72
N ASN A 523 10.10 7.46 -9.13
CA ASN A 523 9.49 6.26 -8.58
C ASN A 523 10.33 5.01 -8.85
N ASP A 524 10.79 4.82 -10.10
CA ASP A 524 11.64 3.69 -10.48
C ASP A 524 12.98 3.72 -9.72
N LEU A 525 13.58 4.90 -9.56
CA LEU A 525 14.80 5.08 -8.76
C LEU A 525 14.56 4.80 -7.28
N SER A 526 13.44 5.24 -6.72
CA SER A 526 13.05 4.98 -5.33
C SER A 526 12.91 3.48 -5.08
N LYS A 527 12.23 2.76 -5.98
CA LYS A 527 12.12 1.29 -5.93
C LYS A 527 13.49 0.62 -5.93
N LEU A 528 14.41 1.08 -6.79
CA LEU A 528 15.76 0.53 -6.89
C LEU A 528 16.67 0.95 -5.72
N LYS A 529 16.48 2.13 -5.14
CA LYS A 529 17.26 2.66 -4.00
C LYS A 529 16.68 2.30 -2.63
N THR A 530 15.48 1.69 -2.57
CA THR A 530 14.97 1.17 -1.28
C THR A 530 16.07 0.32 -0.67
N PRO A 531 16.64 0.68 0.51
CA PRO A 531 17.78 -0.01 1.05
C PRO A 531 17.41 -1.48 1.24
N GLN A 532 18.17 -2.36 0.65
CA GLN A 532 18.29 -3.68 1.25
C GLN A 532 18.74 -3.41 2.69
N THR A 533 17.87 -3.67 3.65
CA THR A 533 18.11 -3.47 5.07
C THR A 533 19.55 -3.82 5.43
N LYS A 534 20.22 -2.99 6.22
CA LYS A 534 21.55 -3.31 6.78
C LYS A 534 21.42 -4.67 7.51
N GLY A 535 21.90 -5.73 6.88
CA GLY A 535 21.78 -7.10 7.35
C GLY A 535 21.43 -8.09 6.24
N PRO A 536 21.34 -9.39 6.53
CA PRO A 536 20.96 -10.40 5.55
C PRO A 536 19.54 -10.12 5.03
N LEU A 537 19.35 -10.25 3.71
CA LEU A 537 18.03 -10.09 3.06
C LEU A 537 17.16 -11.31 3.40
N GLN A 538 16.54 -11.30 4.58
CA GLN A 538 15.76 -12.43 5.10
C GLN A 538 14.29 -12.35 4.69
N ALA A 539 13.70 -13.50 4.31
CA ALA A 539 12.27 -13.64 4.04
C ALA A 539 11.74 -14.98 4.60
N MET A 540 10.46 -14.99 4.99
CA MET A 540 9.74 -16.24 5.22
C MET A 540 9.30 -16.80 3.87
N VAL A 541 9.71 -18.04 3.60
CA VAL A 541 9.47 -18.70 2.31
C VAL A 541 8.97 -20.13 2.52
N VAL A 542 8.47 -20.75 1.44
CA VAL A 542 8.20 -22.18 1.45
C VAL A 542 9.51 -22.98 1.56
N LYS A 543 9.45 -24.13 2.20
CA LYS A 543 10.47 -25.18 2.15
C LYS A 543 9.80 -26.54 2.03
N GLU A 544 10.49 -27.47 1.40
CA GLU A 544 10.11 -28.88 1.38
C GLU A 544 11.11 -29.76 2.13
N PHE A 545 10.70 -30.95 2.54
CA PHE A 545 11.57 -31.93 3.20
C PHE A 545 12.62 -32.51 2.26
N GLY A 546 12.52 -32.27 0.94
CA GLY A 546 13.44 -32.75 -0.09
C GLY A 546 12.68 -33.10 -1.37
N THR A 547 13.32 -33.88 -2.23
CA THR A 547 12.77 -34.28 -3.54
C THR A 547 11.71 -35.37 -3.46
N ASN A 548 11.59 -36.03 -2.32
CA ASN A 548 10.62 -37.12 -2.09
C ASN A 548 9.64 -36.67 -0.99
N ALA A 549 8.34 -36.67 -1.32
CA ALA A 549 7.30 -36.51 -0.32
C ALA A 549 6.82 -37.88 0.19
N GLU A 550 6.44 -37.91 1.48
CA GLU A 550 5.78 -39.08 2.03
C GLU A 550 4.52 -39.46 1.23
N GLN A 551 4.14 -40.72 1.28
CA GLN A 551 2.90 -41.19 0.69
C GLN A 551 1.70 -40.53 1.37
N MET A 552 0.83 -39.87 0.59
CA MET A 552 -0.42 -39.32 1.10
C MET A 552 -1.48 -40.40 1.21
N HIS A 553 -2.28 -40.33 2.27
CA HIS A 553 -3.39 -41.22 2.51
C HIS A 553 -4.69 -40.45 2.71
N VAL A 554 -5.80 -41.06 2.43
CA VAL A 554 -7.12 -40.61 2.92
C VAL A 554 -7.12 -40.73 4.44
N HIS A 555 -7.60 -39.70 5.15
CA HIS A 555 -7.74 -39.75 6.61
C HIS A 555 -9.22 -39.92 6.98
N TYR A 556 -9.54 -41.04 7.61
CA TYR A 556 -10.92 -41.27 8.03
C TYR A 556 -11.43 -40.19 8.96
N ARG A 557 -12.54 -39.55 8.60
CA ARG A 557 -13.13 -38.38 9.29
C ARG A 557 -12.16 -37.26 9.54
N GLY A 558 -11.18 -37.07 8.65
CA GLY A 558 -10.17 -36.02 8.74
C GLY A 558 -9.11 -36.20 9.84
N ASN A 559 -9.09 -37.37 10.49
CA ASN A 559 -8.14 -37.68 11.57
C ASN A 559 -6.81 -38.18 10.99
N ALA A 560 -5.74 -37.39 11.13
CA ALA A 560 -4.41 -37.70 10.60
C ALA A 560 -3.80 -39.00 11.16
N ASN A 561 -4.25 -39.47 12.34
CA ASN A 561 -3.77 -40.68 12.97
C ASN A 561 -4.47 -41.96 12.42
N VAL A 562 -5.54 -41.79 11.61
CA VAL A 562 -6.30 -42.95 11.06
C VAL A 562 -6.20 -42.92 9.53
N LYS A 563 -5.13 -43.56 9.04
CA LYS A 563 -4.83 -43.64 7.60
C LYS A 563 -5.72 -44.68 6.91
N GLY A 564 -6.32 -44.25 5.79
CA GLY A 564 -7.02 -45.13 4.82
C GLY A 564 -6.17 -45.38 3.59
N ASP A 565 -6.81 -45.45 2.42
CA ASP A 565 -6.16 -45.77 1.16
C ASP A 565 -5.07 -44.74 0.79
N PRO A 566 -3.95 -45.20 0.20
CA PRO A 566 -2.94 -44.31 -0.36
C PRO A 566 -3.51 -43.60 -1.60
N VAL A 567 -3.08 -42.31 -1.78
CA VAL A 567 -3.46 -41.51 -2.94
C VAL A 567 -2.24 -40.82 -3.53
N GLU A 568 -2.30 -40.57 -4.84
CA GLU A 568 -1.28 -39.87 -5.58
C GLU A 568 -1.79 -38.48 -5.97
N PRO A 569 -0.89 -37.49 -6.23
CA PRO A 569 -1.29 -36.19 -6.72
C PRO A 569 -2.18 -36.29 -7.95
N SER A 570 -3.38 -35.70 -7.89
CA SER A 570 -4.34 -35.68 -8.98
C SER A 570 -5.17 -34.39 -8.95
N PHE A 571 -5.54 -33.91 -10.12
CA PHE A 571 -6.42 -32.76 -10.27
C PHE A 571 -7.88 -33.17 -10.09
N PRO A 572 -8.78 -32.23 -9.70
CA PRO A 572 -10.18 -32.53 -9.51
C PRO A 572 -10.84 -33.13 -10.76
N PRO A 573 -11.45 -34.34 -10.69
CA PRO A 573 -12.01 -35.00 -11.87
C PRO A 573 -13.11 -34.21 -12.55
N ILE A 574 -13.91 -33.43 -11.81
CA ILE A 574 -14.98 -32.59 -12.37
C ILE A 574 -14.45 -31.51 -13.31
N LEU A 575 -13.21 -31.06 -13.13
CA LEU A 575 -12.53 -30.11 -14.03
C LEU A 575 -11.72 -30.84 -15.12
N GLY A 576 -12.07 -32.07 -15.45
CA GLY A 576 -11.37 -32.88 -16.43
C GLY A 576 -10.01 -33.39 -15.96
N GLY A 577 -9.77 -33.33 -14.65
CA GLY A 577 -8.47 -33.65 -14.06
C GLY A 577 -8.14 -35.12 -14.11
N LYS A 578 -6.87 -35.42 -14.26
CA LYS A 578 -6.28 -36.76 -14.27
C LYS A 578 -5.16 -36.82 -13.23
N LYS A 579 -4.63 -38.01 -12.98
CA LYS A 579 -3.41 -38.21 -12.22
C LYS A 579 -2.32 -37.29 -12.75
N ALA A 580 -1.66 -36.53 -11.86
CA ALA A 580 -0.61 -35.61 -12.25
C ALA A 580 0.64 -36.38 -12.69
N ASN A 581 1.25 -35.95 -13.78
CA ASN A 581 2.56 -36.43 -14.19
C ASN A 581 3.64 -35.58 -13.52
N ILE A 582 4.23 -36.07 -12.43
CA ILE A 582 5.29 -35.39 -11.72
C ILE A 582 6.64 -35.79 -12.34
N PRO A 583 7.38 -34.85 -12.92
CA PRO A 583 8.70 -35.13 -13.50
C PRO A 583 9.68 -35.67 -12.44
N ALA A 584 10.61 -36.53 -12.85
CA ALA A 584 11.70 -36.93 -11.98
C ALA A 584 12.53 -35.70 -11.54
N PRO A 585 13.00 -35.66 -10.28
CA PRO A 585 13.79 -34.53 -9.80
C PRO A 585 15.07 -34.33 -10.64
N LYS A 586 15.32 -33.08 -11.01
CA LYS A 586 16.57 -32.68 -11.71
C LYS A 586 17.77 -32.77 -10.74
N PRO A 587 18.99 -32.98 -11.22
CA PRO A 587 20.20 -32.89 -10.38
C PRO A 587 20.27 -31.53 -9.65
N GLY A 588 20.47 -31.59 -8.33
CA GLY A 588 20.52 -30.40 -7.49
C GLY A 588 19.16 -29.82 -7.04
N GLN A 589 18.05 -30.36 -7.53
CA GLN A 589 16.71 -29.96 -7.08
C GLN A 589 16.52 -30.29 -5.59
N LYS A 590 15.88 -29.41 -4.83
CA LYS A 590 15.64 -29.55 -3.38
C LYS A 590 14.17 -29.73 -3.04
N THR A 591 13.31 -29.79 -4.04
CA THR A 591 11.85 -29.86 -3.92
C THR A 591 11.31 -31.03 -4.74
N THR A 592 10.04 -31.38 -4.49
CA THR A 592 9.36 -32.47 -5.21
C THR A 592 8.98 -32.10 -6.64
N GLY A 593 8.93 -30.82 -7.03
CA GLY A 593 8.40 -30.34 -8.32
C GLY A 593 6.88 -30.43 -8.46
N ARG A 594 6.18 -30.90 -7.42
CA ARG A 594 4.71 -31.09 -7.44
C ARG A 594 3.96 -29.76 -7.55
N ARG A 595 4.45 -28.72 -6.88
CA ARG A 595 3.82 -27.40 -6.86
C ARG A 595 3.88 -26.71 -8.21
N THR A 596 4.97 -26.89 -8.96
CA THR A 596 5.08 -26.41 -10.34
C THR A 596 4.05 -27.06 -11.26
N VAL A 597 3.83 -28.37 -11.12
CA VAL A 597 2.82 -29.10 -11.91
C VAL A 597 1.42 -28.57 -11.59
N LEU A 598 1.12 -28.33 -10.32
CA LEU A 598 -0.15 -27.74 -9.89
C LEU A 598 -0.32 -26.31 -10.42
N ALA A 599 0.71 -25.46 -10.27
CA ALA A 599 0.68 -24.06 -10.71
C ALA A 599 0.44 -23.96 -12.23
N ASN A 600 1.12 -24.79 -13.02
CA ASN A 600 0.91 -24.87 -14.47
C ASN A 600 -0.53 -25.24 -14.82
N TRP A 601 -1.13 -26.23 -14.14
CA TRP A 601 -2.52 -26.61 -14.38
C TRP A 601 -3.52 -25.51 -14.01
N ILE A 602 -3.30 -24.81 -12.87
CA ILE A 602 -4.16 -23.69 -12.46
C ILE A 602 -4.08 -22.54 -13.49
N THR A 603 -2.89 -22.28 -14.02
CA THR A 603 -2.64 -21.13 -14.92
C THR A 603 -2.82 -21.47 -16.39
N GLU A 604 -3.20 -22.70 -16.71
CA GLU A 604 -3.47 -23.07 -18.09
C GLU A 604 -4.65 -22.27 -18.65
N PRO A 605 -4.54 -21.64 -19.84
CA PRO A 605 -5.59 -20.84 -20.44
C PRO A 605 -6.93 -21.61 -20.62
N SER A 606 -6.87 -22.92 -20.73
CA SER A 606 -8.04 -23.81 -20.83
C SER A 606 -8.72 -24.09 -19.48
N ASN A 607 -8.10 -23.74 -18.34
CA ASN A 607 -8.71 -23.92 -17.03
C ASN A 607 -9.99 -23.08 -16.93
N PRO A 608 -11.17 -23.71 -16.71
CA PRO A 608 -12.45 -23.00 -16.81
C PRO A 608 -12.68 -22.00 -15.67
N ARG A 609 -11.91 -22.04 -14.60
CA ARG A 609 -12.20 -21.28 -13.39
C ARG A 609 -11.26 -20.11 -13.14
N THR A 610 -9.97 -20.26 -13.37
CA THR A 610 -8.94 -19.29 -12.93
C THR A 610 -9.19 -17.87 -13.44
N SER A 611 -9.41 -17.71 -14.73
CA SER A 611 -9.67 -16.40 -15.33
C SER A 611 -11.04 -15.83 -14.92
N ARG A 612 -12.09 -16.67 -14.83
CA ARG A 612 -13.41 -16.25 -14.34
C ARG A 612 -13.37 -15.74 -12.90
N VAL A 613 -12.65 -16.42 -12.03
CA VAL A 613 -12.50 -16.01 -10.61
C VAL A 613 -11.74 -14.69 -10.51
N ALA A 614 -10.65 -14.55 -11.25
CA ALA A 614 -9.88 -13.30 -11.28
C ALA A 614 -10.73 -12.11 -11.75
N VAL A 615 -11.39 -12.27 -12.88
CA VAL A 615 -12.26 -11.24 -13.48
C VAL A 615 -13.42 -10.88 -12.56
N ASN A 616 -14.08 -11.89 -11.98
CA ASN A 616 -15.18 -11.67 -11.05
C ASN A 616 -14.75 -10.85 -9.82
N ARG A 617 -13.55 -11.08 -9.27
CA ARG A 617 -13.02 -10.28 -8.15
C ARG A 617 -12.68 -8.87 -8.53
N VAL A 618 -12.08 -8.64 -9.71
CA VAL A 618 -11.81 -7.30 -10.19
C VAL A 618 -13.13 -6.53 -10.37
N TRP A 619 -14.14 -7.16 -10.97
CA TRP A 619 -15.48 -6.59 -11.08
C TRP A 619 -16.08 -6.27 -9.71
N GLN A 620 -16.05 -7.22 -8.78
CA GLN A 620 -16.55 -7.04 -7.41
C GLN A 620 -15.93 -5.84 -6.71
N ASN A 621 -14.62 -5.64 -6.85
CA ASN A 621 -13.92 -4.56 -6.19
C ASN A 621 -14.27 -3.17 -6.78
N HIS A 622 -14.71 -3.11 -8.04
CA HIS A 622 -15.22 -1.89 -8.64
C HIS A 622 -16.69 -1.62 -8.31
N PHE A 623 -17.56 -2.64 -8.37
CA PHE A 623 -19.00 -2.49 -8.25
C PHE A 623 -19.56 -2.88 -6.87
N GLY A 624 -18.74 -3.37 -5.96
CA GLY A 624 -19.13 -3.81 -4.62
C GLY A 624 -19.75 -5.21 -4.58
N LYS A 625 -20.14 -5.79 -5.72
CA LYS A 625 -20.69 -7.14 -5.87
C LYS A 625 -20.13 -7.78 -7.14
N GLY A 626 -19.75 -9.07 -7.05
CA GLY A 626 -19.32 -9.85 -8.20
C GLY A 626 -20.46 -10.13 -9.18
N ILE A 627 -20.14 -10.42 -10.43
CA ILE A 627 -21.08 -10.97 -11.41
C ILE A 627 -21.62 -12.29 -10.86
N CYS A 628 -20.74 -13.14 -10.32
CA CYS A 628 -21.06 -14.22 -9.42
C CYS A 628 -20.83 -13.70 -7.98
N ALA A 629 -21.90 -13.61 -7.18
CA ALA A 629 -21.85 -12.97 -5.88
C ALA A 629 -20.98 -13.73 -4.86
N SER A 630 -20.89 -15.05 -4.98
CA SER A 630 -20.05 -15.92 -4.16
C SER A 630 -18.64 -16.08 -4.73
N SER A 631 -17.78 -15.08 -4.56
CA SER A 631 -16.49 -14.96 -5.25
C SER A 631 -15.47 -16.08 -4.99
N SER A 632 -15.64 -16.87 -3.92
CA SER A 632 -14.78 -18.02 -3.60
C SER A 632 -15.52 -19.36 -3.71
N ASP A 633 -16.76 -19.32 -4.14
CA ASP A 633 -17.58 -20.52 -4.34
C ASP A 633 -18.37 -20.43 -5.66
N PHE A 634 -17.84 -21.06 -6.69
CA PHE A 634 -18.47 -21.26 -7.99
C PHE A 634 -19.10 -22.65 -8.11
N GLY A 635 -19.26 -23.35 -6.96
CA GLY A 635 -19.96 -24.62 -6.85
C GLY A 635 -21.47 -24.45 -6.76
N TYR A 636 -22.16 -25.55 -6.47
CA TYR A 636 -23.64 -25.61 -6.43
C TYR A 636 -24.25 -24.85 -5.24
N LEU A 637 -23.50 -24.55 -4.18
CA LEU A 637 -23.94 -23.68 -3.09
C LEU A 637 -23.68 -22.21 -3.36
N GLY A 638 -22.85 -21.91 -4.35
CA GLY A 638 -22.56 -20.56 -4.81
C GLY A 638 -23.71 -19.93 -5.57
N SER A 639 -23.59 -18.65 -5.83
CA SER A 639 -24.54 -17.91 -6.66
C SER A 639 -24.28 -18.16 -8.13
N GLU A 640 -25.34 -18.25 -8.93
CA GLU A 640 -25.18 -18.19 -10.37
C GLU A 640 -24.76 -16.78 -10.81
N PRO A 641 -23.98 -16.64 -11.89
CA PRO A 641 -23.61 -15.35 -12.41
C PRO A 641 -24.82 -14.60 -12.99
N SER A 642 -24.97 -13.32 -12.63
CA SER A 642 -26.04 -12.47 -13.17
C SER A 642 -25.90 -12.21 -14.66
N HIS A 643 -24.66 -12.22 -15.18
CA HIS A 643 -24.30 -11.99 -16.59
C HIS A 643 -23.25 -13.03 -17.04
N PRO A 644 -23.64 -14.29 -17.27
CA PRO A 644 -22.66 -15.35 -17.54
C PRO A 644 -21.85 -15.10 -18.81
N GLU A 645 -22.48 -14.59 -19.88
CA GLU A 645 -21.78 -14.28 -21.13
C GLU A 645 -20.76 -13.14 -20.94
N LEU A 646 -21.08 -12.10 -20.16
CA LEU A 646 -20.16 -11.02 -19.86
C LEU A 646 -18.95 -11.55 -19.06
N LEU A 647 -19.19 -12.44 -18.10
CA LEU A 647 -18.12 -13.04 -17.31
C LEU A 647 -17.17 -13.85 -18.20
N ASP A 648 -17.71 -14.67 -19.10
CA ASP A 648 -16.92 -15.49 -20.01
C ASP A 648 -16.17 -14.65 -21.06
N TRP A 649 -16.83 -13.62 -21.59
CA TRP A 649 -16.19 -12.69 -22.53
C TRP A 649 -15.00 -11.97 -21.86
N MET A 650 -15.20 -11.38 -20.68
CA MET A 650 -14.12 -10.69 -19.96
C MET A 650 -13.00 -11.67 -19.57
N ALA A 651 -13.32 -12.88 -19.12
CA ALA A 651 -12.33 -13.90 -18.77
C ALA A 651 -11.47 -14.28 -19.98
N THR A 652 -12.09 -14.40 -21.17
CA THR A 652 -11.37 -14.68 -22.43
C THR A 652 -10.49 -13.50 -22.85
N GLU A 653 -11.00 -12.26 -22.78
CA GLU A 653 -10.23 -11.06 -23.09
C GLU A 653 -9.08 -10.84 -22.12
N PHE A 654 -9.26 -11.14 -20.85
CA PHE A 654 -8.20 -11.09 -19.83
C PHE A 654 -7.02 -12.01 -20.19
N VAL A 655 -7.30 -13.26 -20.59
CA VAL A 655 -6.27 -14.18 -21.06
C VAL A 655 -5.59 -13.67 -22.33
N LYS A 656 -6.35 -13.24 -23.33
CA LYS A 656 -5.83 -12.73 -24.61
C LYS A 656 -4.94 -11.49 -24.44
N ARG A 657 -5.23 -10.65 -23.45
CA ARG A 657 -4.45 -9.43 -23.12
C ARG A 657 -3.28 -9.72 -22.18
N GLY A 658 -2.82 -10.97 -22.13
CA GLY A 658 -1.62 -11.36 -21.37
C GLY A 658 -1.84 -11.38 -19.85
N TRP A 659 -3.07 -11.61 -19.39
CA TRP A 659 -3.39 -11.66 -17.96
C TRP A 659 -3.13 -10.34 -17.21
N SER A 660 -3.20 -9.20 -17.90
CA SER A 660 -2.99 -7.87 -17.35
C SER A 660 -4.19 -7.42 -16.52
N VAL A 661 -3.97 -7.20 -15.22
CA VAL A 661 -5.01 -6.70 -14.32
C VAL A 661 -5.31 -5.24 -14.59
N LYS A 662 -4.29 -4.42 -14.93
CA LYS A 662 -4.50 -3.01 -15.28
C LYS A 662 -5.34 -2.84 -16.54
N GLU A 663 -5.09 -3.65 -17.59
CA GLU A 663 -5.90 -3.61 -18.81
C GLU A 663 -7.36 -4.03 -18.57
N LEU A 664 -7.59 -5.04 -17.71
CA LEU A 664 -8.94 -5.43 -17.31
C LEU A 664 -9.66 -4.28 -16.59
N GLN A 665 -9.01 -3.63 -15.64
CA GLN A 665 -9.57 -2.48 -14.92
C GLN A 665 -9.83 -1.29 -15.83
N ARG A 666 -8.90 -1.00 -16.73
CA ARG A 666 -9.05 0.02 -17.74
C ARG A 666 -10.30 -0.22 -18.60
N MET A 667 -10.47 -1.45 -19.08
CA MET A 667 -11.63 -1.86 -19.88
C MET A 667 -12.95 -1.63 -19.12
N ILE A 668 -13.00 -2.00 -17.83
CA ILE A 668 -14.16 -1.79 -16.96
C ILE A 668 -14.42 -0.31 -16.74
N MET A 669 -13.40 0.47 -16.37
CA MET A 669 -13.57 1.89 -16.03
C MET A 669 -13.92 2.77 -17.22
N LEU A 670 -13.48 2.41 -18.43
CA LEU A 670 -13.83 3.12 -19.65
C LEU A 670 -15.26 2.80 -20.15
N SER A 671 -15.93 1.79 -19.55
CA SER A 671 -17.33 1.49 -19.88
C SER A 671 -18.29 2.59 -19.37
N LYS A 672 -19.41 2.77 -20.04
CA LYS A 672 -20.53 3.60 -19.55
C LYS A 672 -21.15 3.01 -18.30
N THR A 673 -21.16 1.70 -18.19
CA THR A 673 -21.61 0.96 -17.02
C THR A 673 -20.92 1.44 -15.75
N TYR A 674 -19.59 1.62 -15.78
CA TYR A 674 -18.85 2.17 -14.65
C TYR A 674 -19.15 3.66 -14.40
N GLN A 675 -19.43 4.40 -15.46
CA GLN A 675 -19.68 5.85 -15.41
C GLN A 675 -21.11 6.22 -15.03
N MET A 676 -22.02 5.25 -14.87
CA MET A 676 -23.39 5.51 -14.41
C MET A 676 -23.44 6.18 -13.03
N SER A 677 -24.46 7.00 -12.81
CA SER A 677 -24.73 7.57 -11.48
C SER A 677 -25.27 6.51 -10.51
N SER A 678 -25.05 6.75 -9.22
CA SER A 678 -25.56 5.91 -8.12
C SER A 678 -27.01 6.20 -7.71
N ARG A 679 -27.65 7.19 -8.35
CA ARG A 679 -28.98 7.64 -7.98
C ARG A 679 -30.03 6.55 -8.12
N SER A 680 -30.99 6.52 -7.21
CA SER A 680 -32.12 5.61 -7.25
C SER A 680 -33.17 6.08 -8.27
N GLN A 681 -33.71 5.15 -9.05
CA GLN A 681 -34.91 5.31 -9.86
C GLN A 681 -36.01 4.41 -9.28
N LYS A 682 -37.19 4.96 -9.03
CA LYS A 682 -38.29 4.28 -8.32
C LYS A 682 -38.69 2.96 -8.99
N ASP A 683 -38.86 3.00 -10.31
CA ASP A 683 -39.32 1.83 -11.08
C ASP A 683 -38.25 0.74 -11.22
N ALA A 684 -36.99 1.14 -11.39
CA ALA A 684 -35.87 0.21 -11.43
C ALA A 684 -35.62 -0.40 -10.05
N LEU A 685 -35.74 0.38 -8.97
CA LEU A 685 -35.61 -0.11 -7.59
C LEU A 685 -36.72 -1.11 -7.23
N ALA A 686 -37.94 -0.94 -7.76
CA ALA A 686 -39.03 -1.89 -7.56
C ALA A 686 -38.80 -3.23 -8.28
N LYS A 687 -38.16 -3.20 -9.45
CA LYS A 687 -37.89 -4.41 -10.26
C LYS A 687 -36.60 -5.14 -9.82
N ASP A 688 -35.55 -4.39 -9.54
CA ASP A 688 -34.25 -4.93 -9.13
C ASP A 688 -33.66 -4.12 -7.95
N PRO A 689 -34.18 -4.35 -6.74
CA PRO A 689 -33.76 -3.59 -5.56
C PRO A 689 -32.30 -3.81 -5.21
N GLN A 690 -31.72 -4.99 -5.52
CA GLN A 690 -30.34 -5.35 -5.24
C GLN A 690 -29.36 -4.97 -6.35
N ASN A 691 -29.83 -4.31 -7.41
CA ASN A 691 -29.03 -3.92 -8.57
C ASN A 691 -28.23 -5.10 -9.18
N ASN A 692 -28.84 -6.29 -9.25
CA ASN A 692 -28.22 -7.48 -9.84
C ASN A 692 -27.99 -7.31 -11.35
N LEU A 693 -28.82 -6.50 -12.01
CA LEU A 693 -28.75 -6.22 -13.43
C LEU A 693 -27.86 -5.00 -13.77
N VAL A 694 -27.28 -4.37 -12.74
CA VAL A 694 -26.33 -3.25 -12.91
C VAL A 694 -26.96 -2.06 -13.66
N TRP A 695 -28.21 -1.66 -13.31
CA TRP A 695 -28.88 -0.49 -13.91
C TRP A 695 -28.35 0.84 -13.37
N ARG A 696 -27.59 0.83 -12.25
CA ARG A 696 -26.89 1.98 -11.67
C ARG A 696 -25.53 1.58 -11.15
N PHE A 697 -24.68 2.56 -10.80
CA PHE A 697 -23.50 2.30 -10.00
C PHE A 697 -23.92 2.11 -8.52
N ASN A 698 -23.24 1.22 -7.78
CA ASN A 698 -23.53 1.02 -6.37
C ASN A 698 -22.73 1.99 -5.50
N MET A 699 -23.42 2.80 -4.70
CA MET A 699 -22.78 3.55 -3.63
C MET A 699 -22.21 2.59 -2.59
N ARG A 700 -20.98 2.84 -2.12
CA ARG A 700 -20.33 2.04 -1.07
C ARG A 700 -19.76 2.90 0.04
N ARG A 701 -19.70 2.37 1.24
CA ARG A 701 -18.89 2.96 2.32
C ARG A 701 -17.40 2.69 2.02
N MET A 702 -16.52 3.63 2.39
CA MET A 702 -15.08 3.41 2.38
C MET A 702 -14.68 2.28 3.33
N SER A 703 -13.63 1.53 3.00
CA SER A 703 -13.03 0.54 3.90
C SER A 703 -12.36 1.23 5.09
N ALA A 704 -12.05 0.46 6.14
CA ALA A 704 -11.36 0.98 7.32
C ALA A 704 -10.04 1.69 6.97
N GLU A 705 -9.26 1.09 6.05
CA GLU A 705 -8.00 1.66 5.57
C GLU A 705 -8.23 2.95 4.78
N GLU A 706 -9.24 2.97 3.90
CA GLU A 706 -9.59 4.17 3.14
C GLU A 706 -10.00 5.32 4.07
N ILE A 707 -10.84 5.05 5.09
CA ILE A 707 -11.25 6.08 6.06
C ILE A 707 -10.03 6.66 6.78
N ARG A 708 -9.16 5.80 7.32
CA ARG A 708 -7.96 6.23 8.05
C ARG A 708 -7.01 7.04 7.14
N ASP A 709 -6.73 6.55 5.95
CA ASP A 709 -5.81 7.19 5.01
C ASP A 709 -6.36 8.53 4.52
N ASN A 710 -7.69 8.63 4.30
CA ASN A 710 -8.33 9.88 3.89
C ASN A 710 -8.40 10.90 5.02
N ILE A 711 -8.56 10.50 6.29
CA ILE A 711 -8.41 11.40 7.43
C ILE A 711 -6.99 12.00 7.45
N LEU A 712 -5.95 11.18 7.24
CA LEU A 712 -4.58 11.66 7.15
C LEU A 712 -4.35 12.56 5.93
N SER A 713 -4.95 12.26 4.79
CA SER A 713 -4.86 13.07 3.56
C SER A 713 -5.50 14.45 3.76
N VAL A 714 -6.71 14.51 4.33
CA VAL A 714 -7.42 15.75 4.64
C VAL A 714 -6.64 16.65 5.60
N THR A 715 -5.89 16.06 6.54
CA THR A 715 -5.03 16.84 7.45
C THR A 715 -3.70 17.25 6.85
N GLY A 716 -3.36 16.80 5.64
CA GLY A 716 -2.05 17.02 5.02
C GLY A 716 -0.92 16.20 5.66
N GLN A 717 -1.24 15.20 6.48
CA GLN A 717 -0.25 14.40 7.21
C GLN A 717 0.01 13.03 6.61
N LEU A 718 -0.68 12.65 5.54
CA LEU A 718 -0.49 11.34 4.92
C LEU A 718 0.95 11.19 4.42
N ASN A 719 1.64 10.19 4.98
CA ASN A 719 2.99 9.83 4.55
C ASN A 719 2.90 8.73 3.48
N LEU A 720 3.33 9.06 2.27
CA LEU A 720 3.30 8.17 1.09
C LEU A 720 4.55 7.28 0.98
N LYS A 721 5.37 7.16 2.03
CA LYS A 721 6.50 6.22 2.07
C LYS A 721 6.01 4.79 1.89
N MET A 722 6.47 4.15 0.83
CA MET A 722 6.11 2.78 0.46
C MET A 722 7.07 1.75 1.05
N GLY A 723 6.57 0.51 1.18
CA GLY A 723 7.35 -0.68 1.51
C GLY A 723 7.99 -0.69 2.90
N GLY A 724 8.72 -1.75 3.19
CA GLY A 724 9.46 -1.92 4.43
C GLY A 724 8.62 -2.46 5.59
N GLU A 725 9.22 -2.52 6.76
CA GLU A 725 8.56 -3.04 7.96
C GLU A 725 7.28 -2.28 8.31
N SER A 726 6.36 -3.00 8.91
CA SER A 726 5.08 -2.45 9.34
C SER A 726 5.25 -1.55 10.54
N PHE A 727 4.46 -0.46 10.57
CA PHE A 727 4.42 0.42 11.73
C PHE A 727 3.33 -0.01 12.73
N TYR A 728 3.49 0.42 13.97
CA TYR A 728 2.53 0.22 15.05
C TYR A 728 1.73 1.49 15.27
N SER A 729 0.38 1.40 15.22
CA SER A 729 -0.49 2.51 15.61
C SER A 729 -0.37 2.79 17.12
N LYS A 730 -0.77 3.99 17.53
CA LYS A 730 -0.93 4.30 18.95
C LYS A 730 -2.24 3.68 19.44
N LEU A 731 -2.16 2.71 20.32
CA LEU A 731 -3.31 2.13 21.00
C LEU A 731 -3.51 2.74 22.38
N ASP A 732 -4.73 2.85 22.81
CA ASP A 732 -5.08 3.29 24.17
C ASP A 732 -4.72 2.19 25.17
N ASP A 733 -4.34 2.57 26.40
CA ASP A 733 -3.93 1.63 27.48
C ASP A 733 -5.04 0.61 27.79
N ALA A 734 -6.31 0.99 27.68
CA ALA A 734 -7.45 0.08 27.85
C ALA A 734 -7.45 -1.03 26.81
N VAL A 735 -7.06 -0.74 25.56
CA VAL A 735 -6.93 -1.73 24.47
C VAL A 735 -5.73 -2.63 24.72
N LEU A 736 -4.60 -2.05 25.11
CA LEU A 736 -3.38 -2.82 25.45
C LEU A 736 -3.60 -3.77 26.63
N ALA A 737 -4.45 -3.41 27.59
CA ALA A 737 -4.81 -4.24 28.74
C ALA A 737 -5.65 -5.47 28.37
N THR A 738 -6.28 -5.51 27.19
CA THR A 738 -7.02 -6.69 26.70
C THR A 738 -6.09 -7.77 26.12
N SER A 739 -4.81 -7.47 25.89
CA SER A 739 -3.85 -8.44 25.38
C SER A 739 -3.60 -9.55 26.40
N SER A 740 -3.76 -10.80 25.98
CA SER A 740 -3.49 -12.00 26.81
C SER A 740 -2.02 -12.12 27.21
N THR A 741 -1.11 -11.56 26.44
CA THR A 741 0.32 -11.51 26.74
C THR A 741 0.63 -10.25 27.53
N LYS A 742 0.84 -10.38 28.87
CA LYS A 742 1.30 -9.26 29.71
C LYS A 742 2.57 -8.66 29.10
N GLY A 743 2.50 -7.38 28.68
CA GLY A 743 3.57 -6.73 27.96
C GLY A 743 3.86 -7.37 26.61
N GLY A 744 2.93 -8.04 26.01
CA GLY A 744 2.94 -8.69 24.68
C GLY A 744 3.04 -7.73 23.53
N LYS A 745 3.73 -6.70 23.82
CA LYS A 745 4.65 -5.94 23.01
C LYS A 745 4.01 -5.52 21.69
N TRP A 746 2.92 -4.76 21.84
CA TRP A 746 2.61 -3.82 20.79
C TRP A 746 3.80 -2.87 20.70
N GLY A 747 4.44 -2.80 19.55
CA GLY A 747 5.59 -1.91 19.34
C GLY A 747 5.20 -0.44 19.32
N ASN A 748 6.19 0.43 19.23
CA ASN A 748 6.00 1.85 19.08
C ASN A 748 6.71 2.34 17.83
N SER A 749 6.02 3.16 17.03
CA SER A 749 6.56 3.80 15.83
C SER A 749 6.58 5.32 16.01
N SER A 750 7.47 6.00 15.29
CA SER A 750 7.51 7.46 15.29
C SER A 750 6.18 8.05 14.79
N PRO A 751 5.82 9.29 15.14
CA PRO A 751 4.64 9.96 14.61
C PRO A 751 4.60 9.98 13.08
N GLU A 752 5.73 10.15 12.43
CA GLU A 752 5.87 10.16 10.98
C GLU A 752 5.56 8.78 10.37
N GLU A 753 6.09 7.68 10.92
CA GLU A 753 5.78 6.32 10.47
C GLU A 753 4.31 5.97 10.74
N ARG A 754 3.73 6.44 11.84
CA ARG A 754 2.30 6.24 12.13
C ARG A 754 1.36 6.96 11.17
N ASN A 755 1.83 7.91 10.41
CA ASN A 755 1.06 8.59 9.37
C ASN A 755 1.16 7.92 7.99
N ARG A 756 1.87 6.80 7.86
CA ARG A 756 1.88 5.99 6.62
C ARG A 756 0.53 5.38 6.35
N ARG A 757 0.35 4.93 5.11
CA ARG A 757 -0.86 4.25 4.66
C ARG A 757 -1.16 3.00 5.51
N ALA A 758 -2.45 2.75 5.71
CA ALA A 758 -2.93 1.66 6.57
C ALA A 758 -2.52 0.25 6.08
N VAL A 759 -2.19 0.08 4.79
CA VAL A 759 -1.66 -1.19 4.26
C VAL A 759 -0.35 -1.59 4.92
N TYR A 760 0.39 -0.64 5.49
CA TYR A 760 1.64 -0.85 6.23
C TYR A 760 1.45 -0.91 7.75
N LEU A 761 0.22 -0.86 8.24
CA LEU A 761 -0.07 -1.04 9.66
C LEU A 761 0.15 -2.49 10.07
N LYS A 762 0.78 -2.71 11.22
CA LYS A 762 1.02 -4.05 11.78
C LYS A 762 -0.29 -4.78 12.05
N ILE A 763 -0.48 -5.91 11.39
CA ILE A 763 -1.66 -6.76 11.59
C ILE A 763 -1.29 -7.90 12.53
N LYS A 764 -1.76 -7.81 13.76
CA LYS A 764 -1.63 -8.86 14.78
C LYS A 764 -2.99 -9.53 15.01
N ARG A 765 -3.04 -10.87 14.99
CA ARG A 765 -4.32 -11.61 15.08
C ARG A 765 -5.02 -11.41 16.41
N SER A 766 -4.28 -11.51 17.51
CA SER A 766 -4.82 -11.36 18.86
C SER A 766 -5.12 -9.92 19.30
N LEU A 767 -4.59 -8.92 18.57
CA LEU A 767 -4.74 -7.51 18.96
C LEU A 767 -4.85 -6.65 17.69
N LYS A 768 -6.09 -6.43 17.26
CA LYS A 768 -6.40 -5.61 16.06
C LYS A 768 -6.55 -4.14 16.44
N ASP A 769 -6.13 -3.24 15.54
CA ASP A 769 -6.37 -1.80 15.69
C ASP A 769 -7.88 -1.52 15.77
N PRO A 770 -8.38 -0.80 16.82
CA PRO A 770 -9.81 -0.59 17.04
C PRO A 770 -10.53 0.14 15.89
N MET A 771 -9.82 1.04 15.18
CA MET A 771 -10.40 1.74 14.04
C MET A 771 -10.60 0.76 12.88
N LEU A 772 -9.63 -0.12 12.60
CA LEU A 772 -9.79 -1.14 11.57
C LEU A 772 -10.93 -2.10 11.94
N GLN A 773 -10.94 -2.58 13.18
CA GLN A 773 -11.96 -3.54 13.65
C GLN A 773 -13.38 -2.94 13.62
N GLY A 774 -13.53 -1.67 14.02
CA GLY A 774 -14.82 -0.98 14.05
C GLY A 774 -15.41 -0.72 12.64
N PHE A 775 -14.60 -0.76 11.60
CA PHE A 775 -15.01 -0.55 10.21
C PHE A 775 -14.87 -1.80 9.33
N ASP A 776 -15.19 -2.95 9.89
CA ASP A 776 -15.32 -4.23 9.18
C ASP A 776 -14.02 -4.68 8.47
N PHE A 777 -12.88 -4.56 9.16
CA PHE A 777 -11.63 -5.13 8.65
C PHE A 777 -11.76 -6.64 8.46
N ALA A 778 -11.08 -7.17 7.46
CA ALA A 778 -11.13 -8.60 7.14
C ALA A 778 -10.76 -9.48 8.35
N ASP A 779 -11.44 -10.61 8.46
CA ASP A 779 -10.96 -11.70 9.31
C ASP A 779 -9.61 -12.21 8.76
N THR A 780 -8.64 -12.32 9.64
CA THR A 780 -7.28 -12.80 9.28
C THR A 780 -7.09 -14.28 9.59
N ASP A 781 -8.11 -14.95 10.09
CA ASP A 781 -8.07 -16.36 10.49
C ASP A 781 -8.59 -17.29 9.37
N ALA A 782 -9.37 -16.73 8.44
CA ALA A 782 -9.88 -17.42 7.26
C ALA A 782 -9.76 -16.56 6.00
N PRO A 783 -9.79 -17.16 4.79
CA PRO A 783 -9.91 -16.41 3.54
C PRO A 783 -11.11 -15.47 3.56
N CYS A 784 -10.90 -14.20 3.20
CA CYS A 784 -11.96 -13.21 3.13
C CYS A 784 -12.12 -12.72 1.68
N PRO A 785 -12.95 -13.36 0.87
CA PRO A 785 -13.16 -12.99 -0.53
C PRO A 785 -13.94 -11.69 -0.70
N GLN A 786 -14.75 -11.34 0.29
CA GLN A 786 -15.55 -10.15 0.35
C GLN A 786 -15.77 -9.76 1.81
N ARG A 787 -15.43 -8.53 2.18
CA ARG A 787 -15.73 -8.00 3.51
C ARG A 787 -17.23 -7.69 3.63
N PHE A 788 -17.79 -7.94 4.78
CA PHE A 788 -19.07 -7.34 5.13
C PHE A 788 -18.92 -5.83 5.21
N THR A 789 -19.96 -5.12 4.82
CA THR A 789 -20.01 -3.67 4.98
C THR A 789 -21.25 -3.34 5.81
N THR A 790 -21.04 -3.02 7.08
CA THR A 790 -22.11 -2.65 8.00
C THR A 790 -22.23 -1.13 8.07
N THR A 791 -23.43 -0.65 8.42
CA THR A 791 -23.68 0.75 8.76
C THR A 791 -24.39 0.75 10.11
N VAL A 792 -23.60 0.89 11.18
CA VAL A 792 -24.09 0.80 12.55
C VAL A 792 -23.72 2.06 13.35
N PRO A 793 -24.54 2.49 14.32
CA PRO A 793 -24.30 3.71 15.10
C PRO A 793 -22.94 3.74 15.78
N THR A 794 -22.41 2.59 16.18
CA THR A 794 -21.09 2.47 16.83
C THR A 794 -19.94 2.95 15.95
N GLN A 795 -20.08 2.92 14.62
CA GLN A 795 -19.07 3.44 13.69
C GLN A 795 -19.02 4.98 13.75
N ALA A 796 -20.16 5.65 13.75
CA ALA A 796 -20.22 7.10 13.93
C ALA A 796 -19.70 7.51 15.31
N LEU A 797 -20.08 6.79 16.37
CA LEU A 797 -19.57 7.03 17.72
C LEU A 797 -18.07 6.81 17.83
N ASN A 798 -17.53 5.81 17.13
CA ASN A 798 -16.09 5.56 17.08
C ASN A 798 -15.35 6.74 16.45
N LEU A 799 -15.83 7.29 15.33
CA LEU A 799 -15.22 8.48 14.71
C LEU A 799 -15.31 9.71 15.59
N LEU A 800 -16.46 9.93 16.25
CA LEU A 800 -16.66 11.12 17.11
C LEU A 800 -15.82 11.08 18.39
N ASN A 801 -15.65 9.89 18.98
CA ASN A 801 -15.02 9.71 20.29
C ASN A 801 -13.55 9.26 20.23
N SER A 802 -13.07 8.81 19.05
CA SER A 802 -11.69 8.35 18.89
C SER A 802 -10.70 9.48 19.16
N ASN A 803 -9.69 9.21 20.01
CA ASN A 803 -8.57 10.12 20.22
C ASN A 803 -7.86 10.43 18.89
N PHE A 804 -7.68 9.43 18.03
CA PHE A 804 -7.07 9.62 16.71
C PHE A 804 -7.82 10.64 15.86
N VAL A 805 -9.15 10.53 15.74
CA VAL A 805 -9.95 11.44 14.90
C VAL A 805 -10.02 12.84 15.51
N ASN A 806 -10.13 12.96 16.83
CA ASN A 806 -10.12 14.26 17.52
C ASN A 806 -8.78 14.99 17.36
N ASP A 807 -7.64 14.28 17.50
CA ASP A 807 -6.31 14.84 17.25
C ASP A 807 -6.18 15.32 15.79
N LYS A 808 -6.69 14.52 14.83
CA LYS A 808 -6.66 14.88 13.41
C LYS A 808 -7.60 16.04 13.08
N ALA A 809 -8.75 16.16 13.73
CA ALA A 809 -9.64 17.32 13.57
C ALA A 809 -8.96 18.62 14.02
N ALA A 810 -8.19 18.60 15.12
CA ALA A 810 -7.42 19.75 15.56
C ALA A 810 -6.34 20.16 14.54
N ILE A 811 -5.67 19.19 13.94
CA ILE A 811 -4.65 19.42 12.89
C ILE A 811 -5.32 19.95 11.62
N PHE A 812 -6.48 19.44 11.25
CA PHE A 812 -7.24 19.92 10.10
C PHE A 812 -7.70 21.38 10.30
N ALA A 813 -8.18 21.73 11.48
CA ALA A 813 -8.51 23.12 11.80
C ALA A 813 -7.30 24.03 11.64
N LYS A 814 -6.13 23.61 12.14
CA LYS A 814 -4.88 24.36 11.95
C LYS A 814 -4.50 24.50 10.48
N ARG A 815 -4.62 23.45 9.68
CA ARG A 815 -4.42 23.49 8.24
C ARG A 815 -5.29 24.56 7.56
N LEU A 816 -6.59 24.60 7.93
CA LEU A 816 -7.51 25.60 7.39
C LEU A 816 -7.13 27.02 7.78
N GLU A 817 -6.65 27.25 9.03
CA GLU A 817 -6.13 28.55 9.47
C GLU A 817 -4.87 28.96 8.70
N ASP A 818 -4.00 28.02 8.34
CA ASP A 818 -2.78 28.26 7.61
C ASP A 818 -3.03 28.52 6.12
N GLU A 819 -3.93 27.74 5.47
CA GLU A 819 -4.27 27.87 4.04
C GLU A 819 -5.19 29.09 3.78
N VAL A 820 -6.10 29.43 4.70
CA VAL A 820 -7.12 30.46 4.50
C VAL A 820 -6.97 31.57 5.53
N LYS A 821 -6.41 32.71 5.11
CA LYS A 821 -6.25 33.90 5.96
C LYS A 821 -7.53 34.75 6.10
N GLY A 822 -8.63 34.32 5.48
CA GLY A 822 -9.94 34.95 5.53
C GLY A 822 -10.71 34.73 6.82
N ASN A 823 -12.02 34.97 6.76
CA ASN A 823 -12.94 34.78 7.88
C ASN A 823 -13.28 33.29 8.10
N ILE A 824 -14.07 33.00 9.11
CA ILE A 824 -14.50 31.62 9.46
C ILE A 824 -15.30 30.96 8.33
N SER A 825 -16.11 31.72 7.59
CA SER A 825 -16.90 31.23 6.46
C SER A 825 -16.02 30.70 5.33
N ASP A 826 -14.94 31.40 5.00
CA ASP A 826 -13.97 30.97 3.98
C ASP A 826 -13.25 29.67 4.39
N ARG A 827 -12.92 29.52 5.67
CA ARG A 827 -12.33 28.30 6.24
C ARG A 827 -13.31 27.13 6.21
N ILE A 828 -14.58 27.37 6.57
CA ILE A 828 -15.67 26.38 6.47
C ILE A 828 -15.83 25.91 5.02
N LYS A 829 -15.93 26.85 4.07
CA LYS A 829 -16.02 26.54 2.64
C LYS A 829 -14.86 25.66 2.20
N ARG A 830 -13.61 26.06 2.50
CA ARG A 830 -12.41 25.29 2.14
C ARG A 830 -12.41 23.91 2.80
N GLY A 831 -12.82 23.80 4.06
CA GLY A 831 -12.93 22.54 4.78
C GLY A 831 -13.90 21.55 4.11
N LEU A 832 -15.08 22.05 3.74
CA LEU A 832 -16.08 21.26 3.01
C LEU A 832 -15.56 20.81 1.63
N GLU A 833 -14.90 21.70 0.87
CA GLU A 833 -14.31 21.36 -0.42
C GLU A 833 -13.25 20.26 -0.31
N ILE A 834 -12.36 20.34 0.68
CA ILE A 834 -11.32 19.32 0.92
C ILE A 834 -11.94 17.95 1.26
N VAL A 835 -12.93 17.94 2.17
CA VAL A 835 -13.55 16.70 2.66
C VAL A 835 -14.39 16.02 1.57
N THR A 836 -15.15 16.80 0.79
CA THR A 836 -16.07 16.27 -0.21
C THR A 836 -15.44 16.13 -1.60
N SER A 837 -14.25 16.74 -1.82
CA SER A 837 -13.57 16.84 -3.12
C SER A 837 -14.42 17.53 -4.21
N LYS A 838 -15.34 18.41 -3.85
CA LYS A 838 -16.23 19.13 -4.76
C LYS A 838 -16.52 20.54 -4.22
N PRO A 839 -16.97 21.48 -5.07
CA PRO A 839 -17.35 22.81 -4.59
C PRO A 839 -18.43 22.72 -3.49
N ALA A 840 -18.23 23.48 -2.40
CA ALA A 840 -19.19 23.52 -1.30
C ALA A 840 -20.47 24.25 -1.72
N SER A 841 -21.64 23.68 -1.42
CA SER A 841 -22.91 24.33 -1.70
C SER A 841 -23.18 25.49 -0.73
N PRO A 842 -23.88 26.56 -1.16
CA PRO A 842 -24.27 27.66 -0.27
C PRO A 842 -25.06 27.18 0.96
N GLU A 843 -25.87 26.15 0.80
CA GLU A 843 -26.67 25.57 1.88
C GLU A 843 -25.77 24.86 2.91
N SER A 844 -24.82 24.04 2.46
CA SER A 844 -23.87 23.36 3.35
C SER A 844 -22.98 24.34 4.13
N ILE A 845 -22.56 25.44 3.47
CA ILE A 845 -21.80 26.50 4.12
C ILE A 845 -22.67 27.15 5.22
N LYS A 846 -23.90 27.52 4.90
CA LYS A 846 -24.83 28.16 5.85
C LYS A 846 -25.08 27.27 7.09
N ILE A 847 -25.37 25.99 6.89
CA ILE A 847 -25.59 25.03 8.00
C ILE A 847 -24.31 24.93 8.87
N ALA A 848 -23.14 24.88 8.29
CA ALA A 848 -21.90 24.79 9.04
C ALA A 848 -21.56 26.09 9.78
N GLU A 849 -21.85 27.27 9.18
CA GLU A 849 -21.76 28.59 9.86
C GLU A 849 -22.68 28.70 11.05
N GLU A 850 -23.94 28.26 10.91
CA GLU A 850 -24.92 28.26 12.00
C GLU A 850 -24.47 27.34 13.15
N MET A 851 -23.97 26.13 12.83
CA MET A 851 -23.37 25.22 13.81
C MET A 851 -22.21 25.90 14.57
N VAL A 852 -21.25 26.51 13.86
CA VAL A 852 -20.11 27.19 14.50
C VAL A 852 -20.58 28.36 15.37
N LYS A 853 -21.58 29.14 14.93
CA LYS A 853 -22.18 30.22 15.71
C LYS A 853 -22.83 29.71 17.00
N ASN A 854 -23.56 28.59 16.91
CA ASN A 854 -24.21 27.99 18.10
C ASN A 854 -23.18 27.46 19.09
N LEU A 855 -22.10 26.80 18.60
CA LEU A 855 -21.00 26.35 19.46
C LEU A 855 -20.35 27.50 20.24
N LYS A 856 -20.22 28.69 19.63
CA LYS A 856 -19.70 29.89 20.29
C LYS A 856 -20.70 30.48 21.30
N ASN A 857 -21.93 30.65 20.87
CA ASN A 857 -22.93 31.41 21.65
C ASN A 857 -23.54 30.58 22.80
N GLU A 858 -23.82 29.29 22.56
CA GLU A 858 -24.51 28.44 23.54
C GLU A 858 -23.54 27.62 24.40
N HIS A 859 -22.36 27.29 23.85
CA HIS A 859 -21.36 26.45 24.52
C HIS A 859 -20.08 27.20 24.90
N GLY A 860 -19.99 28.51 24.64
CA GLY A 860 -18.87 29.37 25.06
C GLY A 860 -17.52 29.01 24.40
N LEU A 861 -17.51 28.32 23.28
CA LEU A 861 -16.27 27.95 22.59
C LEU A 861 -15.66 29.18 21.89
N ASP A 862 -14.32 29.28 21.92
CA ASP A 862 -13.59 30.23 21.08
C ASP A 862 -13.59 29.81 19.60
N ASP A 863 -13.13 30.68 18.71
CA ASP A 863 -13.10 30.43 17.25
C ASP A 863 -12.32 29.19 16.88
N LYS A 864 -11.20 28.94 17.56
CA LYS A 864 -10.35 27.78 17.32
C LYS A 864 -11.01 26.46 17.72
N ALA A 865 -11.61 26.42 18.91
CA ALA A 865 -12.34 25.24 19.40
C ALA A 865 -13.58 24.96 18.55
N ALA A 866 -14.34 26.02 18.17
CA ALA A 866 -15.50 25.87 17.30
C ALA A 866 -15.12 25.37 15.91
N LEU A 867 -14.01 25.85 15.29
CA LEU A 867 -13.49 25.35 14.02
C LEU A 867 -13.03 23.90 14.14
N GLN A 868 -12.38 23.51 15.24
CA GLN A 868 -11.99 22.12 15.48
C GLN A 868 -13.23 21.19 15.55
N ARG A 869 -14.32 21.64 16.21
CA ARG A 869 -15.57 20.86 16.24
C ARG A 869 -16.23 20.75 14.87
N PHE A 870 -16.20 21.82 14.07
CA PHE A 870 -16.63 21.76 12.68
C PHE A 870 -15.79 20.71 11.90
N CYS A 871 -14.47 20.73 12.03
CA CYS A 871 -13.59 19.76 11.37
C CYS A 871 -13.90 18.31 11.78
N LEU A 872 -14.19 18.06 13.06
CA LEU A 872 -14.60 16.75 13.55
C LEU A 872 -15.91 16.29 12.88
N VAL A 873 -16.90 17.17 12.78
CA VAL A 873 -18.18 16.88 12.11
C VAL A 873 -17.96 16.64 10.61
N ALA A 874 -17.13 17.45 9.95
CA ALA A 874 -16.81 17.29 8.54
C ALA A 874 -16.20 15.92 8.21
N LEU A 875 -15.32 15.40 9.08
CA LEU A 875 -14.75 14.04 8.95
C LEU A 875 -15.77 12.91 9.21
N ASN A 876 -16.96 13.23 9.72
CA ASN A 876 -18.07 12.31 9.97
C ASN A 876 -19.20 12.41 8.95
N MET A 877 -19.11 13.30 7.98
CA MET A 877 -20.15 13.48 6.95
C MET A 877 -20.27 12.24 6.06
N ASN A 878 -21.49 11.94 5.62
CA ASN A 878 -21.73 10.86 4.66
C ASN A 878 -20.94 11.07 3.36
N GLU A 879 -20.85 12.31 2.88
CA GLU A 879 -20.09 12.69 1.68
C GLU A 879 -18.57 12.43 1.83
N PHE A 880 -18.07 12.38 3.06
CA PHE A 880 -16.70 11.94 3.32
C PHE A 880 -16.58 10.42 3.29
N ILE A 881 -17.48 9.71 3.96
CA ILE A 881 -17.38 8.28 4.26
C ILE A 881 -17.83 7.39 3.09
N PHE A 882 -18.79 7.86 2.26
CA PHE A 882 -19.34 7.09 1.16
C PHE A 882 -18.78 7.53 -0.20
N VAL A 883 -18.72 6.58 -1.12
CA VAL A 883 -18.30 6.74 -2.51
C VAL A 883 -19.52 6.50 -3.40
N ASP A 884 -19.86 7.54 -4.17
CA ASP A 884 -20.95 7.49 -5.16
C ASP A 884 -20.51 6.74 -6.43
#